data_e97503ea094beb43c2922623faa33a33
#
_entry.id   e97503ea094beb43c2922623faa33a33
#
_cell.length_a   1.000
_cell.length_b   1.000
_cell.length_c   1.000
_cell.angle_alpha   90.00
_cell.angle_beta   90.00
_cell.angle_gamma   90.00
#
_symmetry.space_group_name_H-M   'P 1'
#
loop_
_entity.id
_entity.type
_entity.pdbx_description
1 polymer ?
#
loop_
_entity_poly.entity_id
_entity_poly.type
_entity_poly.pdbx_seq_one_letter_code
_entity_poly.pdbx_strand_id
1 'polypeptide(L)'
;MSGTLENTSSGSISNFITVEESADLINAGTISNSIDVIGGSITNDGVINGQVTLYSGEDNSLVNNTGSVKKVVQKSGIFNNSGEVTDRITQNGSIFNNQAGGTVKKGAAITGSAVTNNEGTWIVGSSAEGNNAGMLEINNTAVFNNNGEFVLNNSKNAVHINQSGTLYNTGHMDIDASSHNGAVNMWGANGRFINGGEIDVAAKSLAVSASNAGESDAFFWNQDNGVINFDHDSGSAVKFTHSNFVAHNDGTMNISGNNAVAMEGDKNAQLVNKGTINLGTEGTTDTGMIGMQLDANATADAVIENNGTINIFANDSFAFSVLGTEGHVVNNGTVVIADGVTGSGLIMQGDSVNVEGLNGNNGNNTEVHYGDYTLPDVPSSNTVSVTPGSDEADGGMNNLNGYVVGTSADGSAGKLKVNNASMNGVGINTGFTAGTADTTVSFDNVVEGSNLTDADAITSTSVVWTAKGSTDASGNVDVTMSKNAYTDVATDASVNDVAKALDAGYTNNELYTSLNVGTTAELNSALKQVSGSQATTVFREARVLSNRFSMLADAAPKVGNGLAFNVVAKGDPRAELGNNTEYDMLALRKTIDLSESQTMSLEYGIARLDGDGAQKAGDNGVTGGYSQFFGLKHQMSFDNGMNWNNALRYDVHNLDSSRSIAFSNTNKTADTDVKQQYLEFRSEGAKTFEPSEGLKVTPYAGVKLRHTLEGGYQERNAGDFNLSMNSGSETAVDSIVGLKLDYAGKDGWSANATLEGGPNLSYSKSQRTANLAGAGSQHFNVDDGQKGGGINSLASVGVKYSSKESSLNLDAYHWKEDGISDKGVMLNFKKTF
;
A
#
# COMPACT_ATOMS: atom_id res chain seq x y z
N MET A 1 32.87 50.03 -7.05
CA MET A 1 34.05 50.20 -7.91
C MET A 1 33.59 49.90 -9.34
N SER A 2 33.88 50.79 -10.23
CA SER A 2 33.64 50.59 -11.67
C SER A 2 35.00 50.67 -12.40
N GLY A 3 35.28 49.80 -13.33
CA GLY A 3 36.58 49.67 -14.01
C GLY A 3 37.47 48.59 -13.32
N THR A 4 38.77 48.58 -13.68
CA THR A 4 39.68 47.54 -13.17
C THR A 4 40.55 48.06 -12.03
N LEU A 5 40.59 47.30 -10.94
CA LEU A 5 41.53 47.48 -9.82
C LEU A 5 42.55 46.32 -9.81
N GLU A 6 43.82 46.64 -9.90
CA GLU A 6 44.89 45.68 -9.82
C GLU A 6 45.70 45.85 -8.51
N ASN A 7 45.77 44.77 -7.68
CA ASN A 7 46.66 44.70 -6.55
C ASN A 7 47.86 43.80 -6.86
N THR A 8 49.02 44.38 -7.00
CA THR A 8 50.23 43.68 -7.40
C THR A 8 50.78 42.73 -6.30
N SER A 9 51.69 41.89 -6.60
CA SER A 9 52.20 40.84 -5.68
C SER A 9 52.84 41.39 -4.39
N SER A 10 53.32 42.62 -4.35
CA SER A 10 53.78 43.34 -3.16
C SER A 10 52.69 44.21 -2.52
N GLY A 11 51.53 44.28 -3.12
CA GLY A 11 50.42 45.14 -2.68
C GLY A 11 49.71 44.60 -1.48
N SER A 12 49.18 45.50 -0.63
CA SER A 12 48.29 45.13 0.45
C SER A 12 47.13 46.10 0.55
N ILE A 13 45.91 45.56 0.53
CA ILE A 13 44.67 46.31 0.68
C ILE A 13 44.01 45.92 2.00
N SER A 14 43.83 46.89 2.89
CA SER A 14 43.19 46.68 4.21
C SER A 14 41.72 47.11 4.25
N ASN A 15 41.25 47.83 3.24
CA ASN A 15 39.88 48.34 3.20
C ASN A 15 38.91 47.30 2.60
N PHE A 16 37.63 47.44 2.93
CA PHE A 16 36.53 46.73 2.31
C PHE A 16 36.40 47.16 0.85
N ILE A 17 36.10 46.17 -0.04
CA ILE A 17 35.95 46.42 -1.47
C ILE A 17 34.58 45.96 -1.90
N THR A 18 33.91 46.75 -2.74
CA THR A 18 32.71 46.32 -3.49
C THR A 18 33.05 46.28 -4.97
N VAL A 19 32.86 45.14 -5.62
CA VAL A 19 33.07 44.95 -7.08
C VAL A 19 31.70 44.94 -7.74
N GLU A 20 31.38 46.04 -8.43
CA GLU A 20 30.07 46.23 -9.06
C GLU A 20 30.06 45.74 -10.51
N GLU A 21 28.92 45.78 -11.16
CA GLU A 21 28.74 45.38 -12.55
C GLU A 21 29.80 46.03 -13.45
N SER A 22 30.36 45.25 -14.36
CA SER A 22 31.45 45.66 -15.27
C SER A 22 32.76 46.11 -14.59
N ALA A 23 32.95 45.83 -13.31
CA ALA A 23 34.20 46.03 -12.60
C ALA A 23 35.00 44.74 -12.46
N ASP A 24 36.32 44.86 -12.56
CA ASP A 24 37.26 43.76 -12.37
C ASP A 24 38.21 44.04 -11.22
N LEU A 25 38.37 43.05 -10.32
CA LEU A 25 39.42 43.07 -9.32
C LEU A 25 40.44 41.99 -9.66
N ILE A 26 41.69 42.39 -9.87
CA ILE A 26 42.80 41.48 -10.09
C ILE A 26 43.73 41.55 -8.86
N ASN A 27 43.84 40.46 -8.10
CA ASN A 27 44.66 40.44 -6.90
C ASN A 27 45.81 39.42 -7.00
N ALA A 28 47.02 39.91 -7.02
CA ALA A 28 48.22 39.10 -6.84
C ALA A 28 48.90 39.29 -5.48
N GLY A 29 48.43 40.30 -4.68
CA GLY A 29 48.96 40.58 -3.38
C GLY A 29 48.05 40.10 -2.25
N THR A 30 47.97 40.88 -1.18
CA THR A 30 47.16 40.56 0.01
C THR A 30 45.97 41.53 0.15
N ILE A 31 44.76 41.00 0.31
CA ILE A 31 43.59 41.77 0.72
C ILE A 31 43.18 41.25 2.14
N SER A 32 43.26 42.18 3.13
CA SER A 32 43.01 41.77 4.52
C SER A 32 41.55 41.83 4.94
N ASN A 33 40.70 42.50 4.16
CA ASN A 33 39.28 42.72 4.47
C ASN A 33 38.36 41.93 3.51
N SER A 34 37.07 41.98 3.78
CA SER A 34 36.04 41.31 2.98
C SER A 34 35.77 42.05 1.70
N ILE A 35 35.24 41.29 0.70
CA ILE A 35 34.89 41.75 -0.62
C ILE A 35 33.48 41.38 -0.93
N ASP A 36 32.68 42.37 -1.38
CA ASP A 36 31.35 42.13 -1.92
C ASP A 36 31.40 42.18 -3.45
N VAL A 37 30.84 41.21 -4.13
CA VAL A 37 30.74 41.13 -5.60
C VAL A 37 29.29 41.27 -6.01
N ILE A 38 29.00 42.30 -6.80
CA ILE A 38 27.65 42.65 -7.24
C ILE A 38 27.69 42.80 -8.78
N GLY A 39 27.70 41.66 -9.49
CA GLY A 39 27.74 41.63 -10.98
C GLY A 39 29.11 41.86 -11.60
N GLY A 40 30.20 41.97 -10.83
CA GLY A 40 31.57 42.13 -11.33
C GLY A 40 32.39 40.85 -11.27
N SER A 41 33.70 40.96 -11.56
CA SER A 41 34.61 39.83 -11.54
C SER A 41 35.79 39.99 -10.58
N ILE A 42 36.27 38.88 -10.04
CA ILE A 42 37.52 38.78 -9.29
C ILE A 42 38.42 37.74 -9.93
N THR A 43 39.68 38.05 -10.16
CA THR A 43 40.77 37.13 -10.41
C THR A 43 41.75 37.22 -9.26
N ASN A 44 41.89 36.13 -8.48
CA ASN A 44 42.77 36.09 -7.31
C ASN A 44 43.90 35.07 -7.46
N ASP A 45 45.10 35.55 -7.63
CA ASP A 45 46.33 34.79 -7.60
C ASP A 45 47.10 34.96 -6.25
N GLY A 46 46.67 35.90 -5.42
CA GLY A 46 47.22 36.25 -4.12
C GLY A 46 46.40 35.67 -2.94
N VAL A 47 46.32 36.45 -1.88
CA VAL A 47 45.66 36.07 -0.65
C VAL A 47 44.52 37.04 -0.33
N ILE A 48 43.32 36.50 -0.09
CA ILE A 48 42.18 37.24 0.45
C ILE A 48 41.89 36.65 1.85
N ASN A 49 42.27 37.40 2.90
CA ASN A 49 42.07 36.99 4.31
C ASN A 49 40.64 37.28 4.81
N GLY A 50 39.85 37.97 4.00
CA GLY A 50 38.45 38.27 4.32
C GLY A 50 37.47 37.30 3.72
N GLN A 51 36.19 37.62 3.87
CA GLN A 51 35.10 36.90 3.21
C GLN A 51 34.84 37.49 1.81
N VAL A 52 34.66 36.64 0.82
CA VAL A 52 34.16 37.02 -0.50
C VAL A 52 32.68 36.67 -0.55
N THR A 53 31.83 37.71 -0.77
CA THR A 53 30.38 37.57 -0.84
C THR A 53 29.89 37.88 -2.25
N LEU A 54 29.27 36.91 -2.91
CA LEU A 54 28.56 37.11 -4.19
C LEU A 54 27.08 37.33 -3.88
N TYR A 55 26.57 38.51 -4.20
CA TYR A 55 25.18 38.88 -3.87
C TYR A 55 24.16 38.47 -4.92
N SER A 56 22.92 38.21 -4.49
CA SER A 56 21.79 37.88 -5.34
C SER A 56 21.32 39.11 -6.16
N GLY A 57 20.87 38.87 -7.39
CA GLY A 57 20.26 39.85 -8.27
C GLY A 57 21.05 40.18 -9.54
N GLU A 58 22.32 39.76 -9.61
CA GLU A 58 23.17 39.90 -10.79
C GLU A 58 23.84 38.54 -11.05
N ASP A 59 23.34 37.81 -12.05
CA ASP A 59 23.85 36.45 -12.41
C ASP A 59 25.26 36.46 -13.00
N ASN A 60 25.84 37.64 -13.20
CA ASN A 60 27.14 37.83 -13.84
C ASN A 60 28.33 37.88 -12.86
N SER A 61 28.11 37.74 -11.56
CA SER A 61 29.21 37.70 -10.59
C SER A 61 30.12 36.48 -10.82
N LEU A 62 31.41 36.75 -11.04
CA LEU A 62 32.39 35.68 -11.31
C LEU A 62 33.63 35.84 -10.44
N VAL A 63 34.05 34.77 -9.81
CA VAL A 63 35.32 34.70 -9.05
C VAL A 63 36.16 33.55 -9.60
N ASN A 64 37.39 33.87 -10.00
CA ASN A 64 38.42 32.85 -10.34
C ASN A 64 39.54 32.95 -9.32
N ASN A 65 39.69 31.88 -8.50
CA ASN A 65 40.70 31.82 -7.45
C ASN A 65 41.76 30.77 -7.79
N THR A 66 43.02 31.21 -7.99
CA THR A 66 44.21 30.35 -8.08
C THR A 66 45.09 30.50 -6.84
N GLY A 67 44.86 31.55 -6.03
CA GLY A 67 45.54 31.79 -4.76
C GLY A 67 44.77 31.25 -3.54
N SER A 68 44.62 32.06 -2.50
CA SER A 68 43.92 31.68 -1.28
C SER A 68 42.79 32.64 -0.96
N VAL A 69 41.64 32.08 -0.62
CA VAL A 69 40.47 32.82 -0.09
C VAL A 69 40.09 32.20 1.24
N LYS A 70 39.88 33.06 2.26
CA LYS A 70 39.54 32.57 3.59
C LYS A 70 38.12 32.00 3.62
N LYS A 71 37.13 32.78 3.18
CA LYS A 71 35.71 32.39 3.31
C LYS A 71 34.90 32.83 2.11
N VAL A 72 33.96 32.00 1.69
CA VAL A 72 33.05 32.26 0.57
C VAL A 72 31.61 32.23 1.06
N VAL A 73 30.87 33.28 0.73
CA VAL A 73 29.40 33.35 0.87
C VAL A 73 28.82 33.67 -0.50
N GLN A 74 28.10 32.73 -1.07
CA GLN A 74 27.64 32.79 -2.44
C GLN A 74 26.10 32.73 -2.48
N LYS A 75 25.48 33.82 -2.95
CA LYS A 75 24.03 33.93 -3.11
C LYS A 75 23.62 33.95 -4.60
N SER A 76 24.56 34.10 -5.49
CA SER A 76 24.40 34.02 -6.95
C SER A 76 25.77 33.82 -7.60
N GLY A 77 25.81 33.74 -8.92
CA GLY A 77 27.02 33.76 -9.73
C GLY A 77 27.84 32.48 -9.67
N ILE A 78 29.08 32.57 -10.13
CA ILE A 78 30.00 31.42 -10.25
C ILE A 78 31.29 31.70 -9.47
N PHE A 79 31.70 30.75 -8.66
CA PHE A 79 33.01 30.73 -8.00
C PHE A 79 33.82 29.54 -8.49
N ASN A 80 34.93 29.80 -9.16
CA ASN A 80 35.87 28.78 -9.61
C ASN A 80 37.12 28.82 -8.70
N ASN A 81 37.43 27.66 -8.11
CA ASN A 81 38.58 27.52 -7.23
C ASN A 81 39.58 26.48 -7.80
N SER A 82 40.74 26.91 -8.23
CA SER A 82 41.90 26.04 -8.48
C SER A 82 43.04 26.27 -7.47
N GLY A 83 42.81 27.19 -6.51
CA GLY A 83 43.67 27.50 -5.40
C GLY A 83 43.13 26.90 -4.08
N GLU A 84 43.09 27.72 -3.04
CA GLU A 84 42.67 27.26 -1.71
C GLU A 84 41.51 28.07 -1.15
N VAL A 85 40.51 27.39 -0.57
CA VAL A 85 39.50 27.98 0.32
C VAL A 85 39.68 27.38 1.71
N THR A 86 39.97 28.23 2.71
CA THR A 86 40.44 27.75 4.01
C THR A 86 39.35 27.63 5.08
N ASP A 87 38.18 28.25 4.87
CA ASP A 87 37.05 28.23 5.81
C ASP A 87 35.77 27.76 5.12
N ARG A 88 34.72 27.57 5.92
CA ARG A 88 33.42 27.05 5.49
C ARG A 88 32.76 27.90 4.40
N ILE A 89 32.24 27.24 3.38
CA ILE A 89 31.48 27.85 2.27
C ILE A 89 29.99 27.89 2.66
N THR A 90 29.34 29.01 2.33
CA THR A 90 27.87 29.12 2.36
C THR A 90 27.39 29.43 0.96
N GLN A 91 26.49 28.62 0.46
CA GLN A 91 26.02 28.67 -0.92
C GLN A 91 24.50 28.60 -0.99
N ASN A 92 23.88 29.43 -1.80
CA ASN A 92 22.43 29.43 -2.01
C ASN A 92 22.11 29.75 -3.50
N GLY A 93 21.59 28.76 -4.24
CA GLY A 93 21.13 28.96 -5.62
C GLY A 93 22.23 29.36 -6.63
N SER A 94 23.48 28.94 -6.44
CA SER A 94 24.67 29.39 -7.18
C SER A 94 25.54 28.19 -7.61
N ILE A 95 26.62 28.43 -8.34
CA ILE A 95 27.54 27.40 -8.79
C ILE A 95 28.92 27.62 -8.15
N PHE A 96 29.41 26.59 -7.44
CA PHE A 96 30.77 26.55 -6.92
C PHE A 96 31.52 25.39 -7.57
N ASN A 97 32.64 25.69 -8.23
CA ASN A 97 33.50 24.72 -8.87
C ASN A 97 34.83 24.66 -8.15
N ASN A 98 35.11 23.59 -7.43
CA ASN A 98 36.46 23.26 -6.99
C ASN A 98 37.15 22.48 -8.09
N GLN A 99 37.93 23.18 -8.90
CA GLN A 99 38.55 22.65 -10.10
C GLN A 99 39.75 21.74 -9.73
N ALA A 100 40.26 20.99 -10.71
CA ALA A 100 41.43 20.19 -10.54
C ALA A 100 42.61 21.02 -9.98
N GLY A 101 43.26 20.53 -8.91
CA GLY A 101 44.29 21.24 -8.16
C GLY A 101 43.76 22.14 -7.04
N GLY A 102 42.47 22.49 -7.06
CA GLY A 102 41.83 23.28 -6.01
C GLY A 102 41.63 22.50 -4.72
N THR A 103 41.72 23.19 -3.58
CA THR A 103 41.51 22.60 -2.26
C THR A 103 40.51 23.41 -1.45
N VAL A 104 39.51 22.74 -0.90
CA VAL A 104 38.59 23.28 0.10
C VAL A 104 38.86 22.55 1.43
N LYS A 105 39.13 23.30 2.50
CA LYS A 105 39.62 22.72 3.76
C LYS A 105 38.55 22.55 4.85
N LYS A 106 37.32 22.95 4.59
CA LYS A 106 36.21 22.75 5.55
C LYS A 106 34.92 22.40 4.81
N GLY A 107 33.90 22.04 5.54
CA GLY A 107 32.57 21.76 5.00
C GLY A 107 31.89 22.98 4.37
N ALA A 108 30.66 22.80 4.01
CA ALA A 108 29.82 23.83 3.41
C ALA A 108 28.37 23.70 3.85
N ALA A 109 27.64 24.82 3.79
CA ALA A 109 26.17 24.82 3.82
C ALA A 109 25.68 25.16 2.39
N ILE A 110 25.10 24.22 1.74
CA ILE A 110 24.62 24.32 0.35
C ILE A 110 23.11 24.27 0.36
N THR A 111 22.45 25.30 -0.16
CA THR A 111 20.99 25.43 -0.07
C THR A 111 20.35 25.89 -1.39
N GLY A 112 19.03 25.84 -1.45
CA GLY A 112 18.27 26.22 -2.63
C GLY A 112 18.50 25.26 -3.80
N SER A 113 18.74 25.82 -4.98
CA SER A 113 19.10 25.06 -6.19
C SER A 113 20.62 25.09 -6.47
N ALA A 114 21.45 25.29 -5.45
CA ALA A 114 22.90 25.40 -5.59
C ALA A 114 23.53 24.11 -6.14
N VAL A 115 24.53 24.29 -6.98
CA VAL A 115 25.35 23.19 -7.52
C VAL A 115 26.79 23.38 -7.08
N THR A 116 27.35 22.38 -6.45
CA THR A 116 28.77 22.34 -6.07
C THR A 116 29.44 21.18 -6.79
N ASN A 117 30.47 21.48 -7.55
CA ASN A 117 31.27 20.51 -8.27
C ASN A 117 32.68 20.43 -7.64
N ASN A 118 33.11 19.24 -7.27
CA ASN A 118 34.47 19.00 -6.77
C ASN A 118 35.23 18.12 -7.76
N GLU A 119 36.19 18.71 -8.47
CA GLU A 119 37.20 18.02 -9.31
C GLU A 119 38.59 18.03 -8.65
N GLY A 120 38.75 18.80 -7.57
CA GLY A 120 39.97 18.90 -6.79
C GLY A 120 39.89 18.08 -5.50
N THR A 121 40.36 18.65 -4.38
CA THR A 121 40.33 18.03 -3.07
C THR A 121 39.38 18.81 -2.15
N TRP A 122 38.44 18.11 -1.54
CA TRP A 122 37.52 18.65 -0.55
C TRP A 122 37.67 17.92 0.77
N ILE A 123 38.07 18.66 1.81
CA ILE A 123 38.36 18.09 3.13
C ILE A 123 37.29 18.55 4.12
N VAL A 124 36.47 17.63 4.56
CA VAL A 124 35.53 17.83 5.69
C VAL A 124 36.26 17.36 6.94
N GLY A 125 37.04 18.25 7.54
CA GLY A 125 37.88 17.92 8.66
C GLY A 125 37.38 18.41 10.00
N SER A 126 38.12 18.05 11.06
CA SER A 126 37.90 18.52 12.42
C SER A 126 38.17 20.00 12.55
N SER A 127 37.15 20.75 12.92
CA SER A 127 37.47 22.02 13.54
C SER A 127 37.49 21.87 15.08
N ALA A 128 38.54 22.34 15.68
CA ALA A 128 38.57 22.55 17.12
C ALA A 128 37.56 23.64 17.55
N GLU A 129 36.92 24.28 16.59
CA GLU A 129 35.98 25.36 16.73
C GLU A 129 34.55 24.83 16.62
N GLY A 130 33.77 25.09 17.65
CA GLY A 130 32.33 24.88 17.83
C GLY A 130 31.46 24.09 16.85
N ASN A 131 30.37 23.62 17.35
CA ASN A 131 29.36 22.82 16.62
C ASN A 131 29.08 23.34 15.19
N ASN A 132 29.20 22.49 14.19
CA ASN A 132 28.87 22.65 12.76
C ASN A 132 29.87 23.34 11.83
N ALA A 133 30.98 23.83 12.26
CA ALA A 133 31.91 24.57 11.37
C ALA A 133 32.61 23.68 10.31
N GLY A 134 32.67 22.37 10.50
CA GLY A 134 33.26 21.43 9.54
C GLY A 134 32.26 20.58 8.74
N MET A 135 30.98 20.71 8.99
CA MET A 135 29.94 19.88 8.41
C MET A 135 29.65 20.24 6.94
N LEU A 136 29.44 19.23 6.11
CA LEU A 136 28.81 19.45 4.79
C LEU A 136 27.31 19.23 4.91
N GLU A 137 26.53 20.29 4.67
CA GLU A 137 25.08 20.25 4.66
C GLU A 137 24.56 20.50 3.24
N ILE A 138 23.77 19.57 2.72
CA ILE A 138 23.15 19.64 1.40
C ILE A 138 21.65 19.73 1.61
N ASN A 139 21.09 20.93 1.39
CA ASN A 139 19.72 21.26 1.75
C ASN A 139 18.85 21.55 0.53
N ASN A 140 17.55 21.45 0.69
CA ASN A 140 16.53 21.71 -0.34
C ASN A 140 16.76 20.84 -1.58
N THR A 141 17.00 21.41 -2.75
CA THR A 141 17.29 20.70 -3.99
C THR A 141 18.76 20.84 -4.41
N ALA A 142 19.63 21.25 -3.49
CA ALA A 142 21.05 21.43 -3.75
C ALA A 142 21.73 20.12 -4.11
N VAL A 143 22.77 20.22 -4.95
CA VAL A 143 23.55 19.07 -5.42
C VAL A 143 25.02 19.29 -5.12
N PHE A 144 25.66 18.28 -4.55
CA PHE A 144 27.11 18.16 -4.41
C PHE A 144 27.63 17.02 -5.28
N ASN A 145 28.35 17.34 -6.32
CA ASN A 145 29.00 16.39 -7.22
C ASN A 145 30.48 16.24 -6.83
N ASN A 146 30.88 15.04 -6.46
CA ASN A 146 32.29 14.73 -6.24
C ASN A 146 32.84 13.92 -7.41
N ASN A 147 33.63 14.58 -8.26
CA ASN A 147 34.38 13.96 -9.35
C ASN A 147 35.88 13.88 -9.05
N GLY A 148 36.33 14.46 -7.94
CA GLY A 148 37.70 14.50 -7.44
C GLY A 148 37.88 13.67 -6.17
N GLU A 149 38.65 14.22 -5.23
CA GLU A 149 38.94 13.63 -3.94
C GLU A 149 38.10 14.29 -2.85
N PHE A 150 37.36 13.49 -2.10
CA PHE A 150 36.59 13.94 -0.95
C PHE A 150 37.09 13.23 0.31
N VAL A 151 37.53 13.99 1.31
CA VAL A 151 38.10 13.44 2.54
C VAL A 151 37.26 13.86 3.74
N LEU A 152 36.74 12.87 4.46
CA LEU A 152 36.10 13.05 5.74
C LEU A 152 36.96 12.37 6.81
N ASN A 153 37.77 13.14 7.52
CA ASN A 153 38.76 12.63 8.45
C ASN A 153 38.46 12.99 9.93
N ASN A 154 37.22 13.00 10.31
CA ASN A 154 36.91 13.35 11.71
C ASN A 154 35.64 12.74 12.28
N SER A 155 35.78 12.47 13.55
CA SER A 155 34.77 11.91 14.43
C SER A 155 33.60 12.83 14.82
N LYS A 156 33.64 14.12 14.50
CA LYS A 156 32.64 15.09 14.96
C LYS A 156 31.76 15.69 13.87
N ASN A 157 32.20 15.61 12.62
CA ASN A 157 31.50 16.21 11.50
C ASN A 157 31.06 15.15 10.50
N ALA A 158 29.85 15.22 10.06
CA ALA A 158 29.25 14.33 9.10
C ALA A 158 28.80 15.11 7.84
N VAL A 159 28.44 14.40 6.81
CA VAL A 159 27.67 14.94 5.72
C VAL A 159 26.19 14.81 6.07
N HIS A 160 25.44 15.87 5.93
CA HIS A 160 23.99 15.89 6.14
C HIS A 160 23.29 16.17 4.83
N ILE A 161 22.45 15.25 4.41
CA ILE A 161 21.55 15.41 3.26
C ILE A 161 20.16 15.69 3.82
N ASN A 162 19.71 16.92 3.65
CA ASN A 162 18.44 17.38 4.15
C ASN A 162 17.44 17.60 3.01
N GLN A 163 16.17 17.30 3.25
CA GLN A 163 15.10 17.43 2.25
C GLN A 163 15.43 16.65 0.97
N SER A 164 15.42 17.31 -0.20
CA SER A 164 15.70 16.71 -1.51
C SER A 164 17.16 16.89 -1.96
N GLY A 165 18.08 17.11 -1.02
CA GLY A 165 19.52 17.24 -1.33
C GLY A 165 20.09 15.99 -1.97
N THR A 166 21.08 16.20 -2.85
CA THR A 166 21.76 15.09 -3.56
C THR A 166 23.26 15.15 -3.35
N LEU A 167 23.81 14.04 -2.87
CA LEU A 167 25.26 13.75 -2.92
C LEU A 167 25.50 12.74 -4.03
N TYR A 168 26.30 13.12 -5.02
CA TYR A 168 26.69 12.25 -6.12
C TYR A 168 28.20 12.13 -6.19
N ASN A 169 28.70 10.89 -6.08
CA ASN A 169 30.14 10.57 -6.17
C ASN A 169 30.44 9.82 -7.47
N THR A 170 31.32 10.35 -8.28
CA THR A 170 31.97 9.65 -9.41
C THR A 170 33.48 9.61 -9.29
N GLY A 171 34.02 10.32 -8.28
CA GLY A 171 35.46 10.30 -7.94
C GLY A 171 35.74 9.34 -6.78
N HIS A 172 36.60 9.77 -5.86
CA HIS A 172 36.98 9.01 -4.69
C HIS A 172 36.53 9.72 -3.40
N MET A 173 35.99 8.96 -2.47
CA MET A 173 35.68 9.43 -1.10
C MET A 173 36.47 8.58 -0.10
N ASP A 174 37.33 9.23 0.69
CA ASP A 174 38.05 8.63 1.79
C ASP A 174 37.43 9.07 3.12
N ILE A 175 36.81 8.11 3.80
CA ILE A 175 36.01 8.35 4.99
C ILE A 175 36.65 7.64 6.18
N ASP A 176 37.27 8.41 7.08
CA ASP A 176 37.72 7.96 8.39
C ASP A 176 36.99 8.71 9.51
N ALA A 177 35.82 8.16 9.88
CA ALA A 177 34.93 8.72 10.88
C ALA A 177 34.52 7.68 11.93
N SER A 178 35.47 6.94 12.45
CA SER A 178 35.28 5.75 13.29
C SER A 178 34.49 5.97 14.59
N SER A 179 34.37 7.20 15.05
CA SER A 179 33.58 7.54 16.25
C SER A 179 32.18 8.07 15.96
N HIS A 180 31.78 8.22 14.71
CA HIS A 180 30.44 8.66 14.32
C HIS A 180 29.51 7.47 14.01
N ASN A 181 28.24 7.60 14.39
CA ASN A 181 27.22 6.61 14.07
C ASN A 181 26.92 6.52 12.57
N GLY A 182 27.20 7.57 11.79
CA GLY A 182 27.06 7.58 10.34
C GLY A 182 27.85 8.74 9.72
N ALA A 183 28.59 8.46 8.65
CA ALA A 183 29.36 9.47 7.91
C ALA A 183 28.43 10.37 7.08
N VAL A 184 27.42 9.80 6.43
CA VAL A 184 26.39 10.51 5.69
C VAL A 184 25.04 10.26 6.37
N ASN A 185 24.46 11.33 6.93
CA ASN A 185 23.16 11.28 7.57
C ASN A 185 22.07 11.83 6.64
N MET A 186 21.11 11.01 6.33
CA MET A 186 19.98 11.39 5.47
C MET A 186 18.79 11.82 6.33
N TRP A 187 18.55 13.13 6.41
CA TRP A 187 17.53 13.75 7.28
C TRP A 187 16.28 14.15 6.54
N GLY A 188 16.27 14.06 5.23
CA GLY A 188 15.22 14.60 4.40
C GLY A 188 14.34 13.57 3.74
N ALA A 189 13.12 13.98 3.43
CA ALA A 189 12.11 13.13 2.82
C ALA A 189 12.49 12.61 1.42
N ASN A 190 13.36 13.28 0.67
CA ASN A 190 13.76 12.90 -0.68
C ASN A 190 15.27 12.98 -0.90
N GLY A 191 16.05 12.81 0.17
CA GLY A 191 17.50 12.85 0.10
C GLY A 191 18.06 11.72 -0.76
N ARG A 192 19.13 12.00 -1.49
CA ARG A 192 19.73 11.05 -2.44
C ARG A 192 21.23 10.98 -2.23
N PHE A 193 21.72 9.76 -2.03
CA PHE A 193 23.14 9.48 -2.02
C PHE A 193 23.46 8.45 -3.11
N ILE A 194 24.17 8.88 -4.12
CA ILE A 194 24.48 8.07 -5.31
C ILE A 194 25.99 7.92 -5.45
N ASN A 195 26.46 6.70 -5.58
CA ASN A 195 27.85 6.39 -5.80
C ASN A 195 28.09 5.68 -7.14
N GLY A 196 28.81 6.32 -8.04
CA GLY A 196 29.32 5.73 -9.27
C GLY A 196 30.87 5.67 -9.31
N GLY A 197 31.52 6.08 -8.21
CA GLY A 197 32.96 6.06 -8.02
C GLY A 197 33.41 5.09 -6.91
N GLU A 198 34.50 5.40 -6.23
CA GLU A 198 35.02 4.59 -5.13
C GLU A 198 34.84 5.28 -3.79
N ILE A 199 34.43 4.53 -2.78
CA ILE A 199 34.32 4.99 -1.40
C ILE A 199 35.03 4.03 -0.47
N ASP A 200 36.07 4.51 0.21
CA ASP A 200 36.75 3.81 1.30
C ASP A 200 36.22 4.29 2.62
N VAL A 201 35.71 3.39 3.45
CA VAL A 201 34.96 3.73 4.66
C VAL A 201 35.51 3.01 5.87
N ALA A 202 36.03 3.77 6.83
CA ALA A 202 36.32 3.34 8.20
C ALA A 202 35.42 4.11 9.19
N ALA A 203 34.13 3.83 9.17
CA ALA A 203 33.09 4.40 10.02
C ALA A 203 32.08 3.33 10.41
N LYS A 204 31.34 3.55 11.51
CA LYS A 204 30.30 2.60 11.94
C LYS A 204 29.22 2.40 10.87
N SER A 205 28.94 3.43 10.08
CA SER A 205 28.10 3.37 8.89
C SER A 205 28.51 4.44 7.90
N LEU A 206 28.46 4.11 6.60
CA LEU A 206 28.59 5.08 5.52
C LEU A 206 27.35 5.96 5.44
N ALA A 207 26.18 5.34 5.33
CA ALA A 207 24.92 6.05 5.16
C ALA A 207 23.90 5.57 6.22
N VAL A 208 23.27 6.51 6.88
CA VAL A 208 22.22 6.25 7.88
C VAL A 208 21.01 7.17 7.66
N SER A 209 19.82 6.68 7.95
CA SER A 209 18.65 7.53 8.10
C SER A 209 18.64 8.17 9.48
N ALA A 210 18.34 9.45 9.56
CA ALA A 210 18.28 10.16 10.82
C ALA A 210 16.86 10.21 11.40
N SER A 211 16.76 10.39 12.71
CA SER A 211 15.55 10.21 13.52
C SER A 211 14.32 11.07 13.18
N ASN A 212 14.45 12.06 12.31
CA ASN A 212 13.37 12.98 11.94
C ASN A 212 12.91 12.84 10.49
N ALA A 213 13.32 11.78 9.81
CA ALA A 213 13.05 11.60 8.37
C ALA A 213 11.66 11.03 8.08
N GLY A 214 10.63 11.17 8.79
CA GLY A 214 9.25 10.80 8.47
C GLY A 214 9.05 9.69 7.41
N GLU A 215 7.94 9.70 6.73
CA GLU A 215 7.74 8.94 5.48
C GLU A 215 8.57 9.59 4.37
N SER A 216 9.42 8.82 3.67
CA SER A 216 10.48 9.36 2.84
C SER A 216 10.68 8.50 1.58
N ASP A 217 10.90 9.18 0.46
CA ASP A 217 11.38 8.56 -0.79
C ASP A 217 12.91 8.68 -0.93
N ALA A 218 13.64 8.82 0.18
CA ALA A 218 15.08 8.91 0.19
C ALA A 218 15.74 7.57 -0.16
N PHE A 219 16.85 7.62 -0.87
CA PHE A 219 17.56 6.42 -1.23
C PHE A 219 19.09 6.55 -1.24
N PHE A 220 19.72 5.42 -1.03
CA PHE A 220 21.14 5.18 -1.29
C PHE A 220 21.25 4.27 -2.52
N TRP A 221 22.08 4.64 -3.49
CA TRP A 221 22.30 3.86 -4.69
C TRP A 221 23.79 3.76 -5.03
N ASN A 222 24.32 2.54 -4.94
CA ASN A 222 25.64 2.23 -5.48
C ASN A 222 25.48 1.75 -6.93
N GLN A 223 25.84 2.59 -7.88
CA GLN A 223 25.68 2.30 -9.31
C GLN A 223 26.62 1.16 -9.77
N ASP A 224 26.42 0.66 -10.98
CA ASP A 224 27.15 -0.48 -11.58
C ASP A 224 28.69 -0.35 -11.54
N ASN A 225 29.20 0.88 -11.67
CA ASN A 225 30.63 1.17 -11.54
C ASN A 225 31.08 1.53 -10.11
N GLY A 226 30.14 1.66 -9.21
CA GLY A 226 30.41 2.08 -7.84
C GLY A 226 31.05 0.98 -7.01
N VAL A 227 32.11 1.33 -6.27
CA VAL A 227 32.79 0.44 -5.34
C VAL A 227 32.74 1.03 -3.94
N ILE A 228 32.33 0.24 -2.98
CA ILE A 228 32.34 0.60 -1.56
C ILE A 228 33.22 -0.41 -0.82
N ASN A 229 34.31 0.07 -0.23
CA ASN A 229 35.16 -0.68 0.66
C ASN A 229 34.85 -0.29 2.10
N PHE A 230 34.14 -1.14 2.81
CA PHE A 230 33.71 -0.89 4.19
C PHE A 230 34.52 -1.75 5.16
N ASP A 231 35.08 -1.12 6.18
CA ASP A 231 35.86 -1.79 7.22
C ASP A 231 35.53 -1.23 8.60
N HIS A 232 34.69 -1.95 9.34
CA HIS A 232 34.37 -1.60 10.73
C HIS A 232 33.75 -2.77 11.47
N ASP A 233 34.30 -3.12 12.64
CA ASP A 233 33.72 -4.13 13.53
C ASP A 233 32.31 -3.71 14.01
N SER A 234 31.32 -4.59 13.84
CA SER A 234 29.93 -4.36 14.22
C SER A 234 29.30 -3.11 13.60
N GLY A 235 29.79 -2.70 12.44
CA GLY A 235 29.24 -1.62 11.64
C GLY A 235 28.30 -2.12 10.55
N SER A 236 27.50 -1.23 9.99
CA SER A 236 26.66 -1.48 8.83
C SER A 236 26.97 -0.44 7.77
N ALA A 237 27.37 -0.85 6.56
CA ALA A 237 27.73 0.12 5.53
C ALA A 237 26.54 1.04 5.20
N VAL A 238 25.35 0.48 5.07
CA VAL A 238 24.09 1.23 4.97
C VAL A 238 23.15 0.77 6.06
N LYS A 239 22.60 1.71 6.84
CA LYS A 239 21.65 1.43 7.93
C LYS A 239 20.46 2.36 7.90
N PHE A 240 19.33 1.86 7.44
CA PHE A 240 18.09 2.61 7.34
C PHE A 240 17.06 2.14 8.37
N THR A 241 16.75 3.00 9.32
CA THR A 241 15.85 2.73 10.46
C THR A 241 14.49 3.44 10.35
N HIS A 242 14.17 4.03 9.20
CA HIS A 242 12.94 4.78 8.94
C HIS A 242 12.16 4.21 7.75
N SER A 243 10.86 4.51 7.71
CA SER A 243 9.98 4.02 6.64
C SER A 243 10.36 4.54 5.27
N ASN A 244 10.17 3.71 4.24
CA ASN A 244 10.31 4.02 2.81
C ASN A 244 11.71 4.40 2.36
N PHE A 245 12.75 4.06 3.10
CA PHE A 245 14.12 4.18 2.62
C PHE A 245 14.50 2.99 1.74
N VAL A 246 15.24 3.28 0.68
CA VAL A 246 15.73 2.28 -0.27
C VAL A 246 17.26 2.25 -0.24
N ALA A 247 17.84 1.07 -0.07
CA ALA A 247 19.24 0.81 -0.29
C ALA A 247 19.38 -0.11 -1.50
N HIS A 248 20.04 0.37 -2.56
CA HIS A 248 20.21 -0.37 -3.80
C HIS A 248 21.68 -0.47 -4.17
N ASN A 249 22.14 -1.69 -4.38
CA ASN A 249 23.49 -1.98 -4.87
C ASN A 249 23.44 -2.60 -6.27
N ASP A 250 23.93 -1.88 -7.27
CA ASP A 250 24.20 -2.39 -8.61
C ASP A 250 25.71 -2.64 -8.83
N GLY A 251 26.56 -2.00 -8.02
CA GLY A 251 27.99 -2.09 -8.07
C GLY A 251 28.58 -3.16 -7.14
N THR A 252 29.72 -2.86 -6.53
CA THR A 252 30.42 -3.76 -5.62
C THR A 252 30.48 -3.19 -4.21
N MET A 253 30.10 -3.99 -3.22
CA MET A 253 30.30 -3.70 -1.81
C MET A 253 31.25 -4.74 -1.21
N ASN A 254 32.43 -4.31 -0.79
CA ASN A 254 33.42 -5.14 -0.08
C ASN A 254 33.29 -4.86 1.41
N ILE A 255 32.95 -5.85 2.18
CA ILE A 255 32.67 -5.71 3.62
C ILE A 255 33.78 -6.42 4.41
N SER A 256 34.35 -5.71 5.37
CA SER A 256 35.34 -6.21 6.32
C SER A 256 34.99 -5.80 7.73
N GLY A 257 35.52 -6.51 8.71
CA GLY A 257 35.25 -6.30 10.14
C GLY A 257 34.35 -7.37 10.74
N ASN A 258 34.60 -7.73 11.99
CA ASN A 258 33.77 -8.71 12.70
C ASN A 258 32.35 -8.22 12.89
N ASN A 259 31.38 -9.05 12.61
CA ASN A 259 29.93 -8.74 12.70
C ASN A 259 29.49 -7.52 11.85
N ALA A 260 30.21 -7.23 10.76
CA ALA A 260 29.83 -6.16 9.84
C ALA A 260 28.66 -6.57 8.95
N VAL A 261 27.85 -5.59 8.57
CA VAL A 261 26.66 -5.76 7.74
C VAL A 261 26.77 -4.88 6.50
N ALA A 262 26.45 -5.40 5.31
CA ALA A 262 26.48 -4.57 4.11
C ALA A 262 25.28 -3.62 4.07
N MET A 263 24.06 -4.13 4.15
CA MET A 263 22.84 -3.32 4.17
C MET A 263 21.91 -3.78 5.29
N GLU A 264 21.49 -2.84 6.12
CA GLU A 264 20.59 -3.06 7.24
C GLU A 264 19.38 -2.13 7.13
N GLY A 265 18.19 -2.68 7.31
CA GLY A 265 16.95 -1.93 7.21
C GLY A 265 15.95 -2.25 8.32
N ASP A 266 15.07 -1.29 8.61
CA ASP A 266 14.00 -1.36 9.59
C ASP A 266 12.71 -0.83 8.98
N LYS A 267 11.56 -0.95 9.66
CA LYS A 267 10.26 -0.50 9.15
C LYS A 267 9.94 -1.10 7.78
N ASN A 268 9.64 -0.27 6.80
CA ASN A 268 9.33 -0.67 5.41
C ASN A 268 10.58 -0.57 4.50
N ALA A 269 11.78 -0.67 5.03
CA ALA A 269 12.99 -0.54 4.24
C ALA A 269 13.03 -1.55 3.10
N GLN A 270 13.55 -1.12 1.98
CA GLN A 270 13.77 -1.97 0.80
C GLN A 270 15.28 -2.09 0.54
N LEU A 271 15.77 -3.28 0.68
CA LEU A 271 17.18 -3.61 0.47
C LEU A 271 17.30 -4.46 -0.81
N VAL A 272 17.95 -3.92 -1.84
CA VAL A 272 18.02 -4.56 -3.15
C VAL A 272 19.48 -4.69 -3.57
N ASN A 273 19.89 -5.90 -3.87
CA ASN A 273 21.20 -6.17 -4.48
C ASN A 273 21.03 -6.72 -5.89
N LYS A 274 21.52 -5.99 -6.88
CA LYS A 274 21.67 -6.47 -8.27
C LYS A 274 23.16 -6.61 -8.68
N GLY A 275 24.06 -6.03 -7.90
CA GLY A 275 25.50 -6.11 -8.08
C GLY A 275 26.14 -7.21 -7.25
N THR A 276 27.29 -6.94 -6.67
CA THR A 276 28.09 -7.90 -5.88
C THR A 276 28.28 -7.40 -4.45
N ILE A 277 28.02 -8.26 -3.48
CA ILE A 277 28.38 -8.06 -2.07
C ILE A 277 29.39 -9.13 -1.69
N ASN A 278 30.58 -8.72 -1.23
CA ASN A 278 31.60 -9.60 -0.73
C ASN A 278 31.70 -9.49 0.79
N LEU A 279 31.44 -10.57 1.50
CA LEU A 279 31.59 -10.68 2.95
C LEU A 279 32.98 -11.23 3.29
N GLY A 280 33.91 -10.33 3.53
CA GLY A 280 35.33 -10.62 3.68
C GLY A 280 36.05 -10.84 2.35
N THR A 281 37.31 -11.29 2.47
CA THR A 281 38.17 -11.70 1.36
C THR A 281 38.73 -13.08 1.67
N GLU A 282 39.29 -13.76 0.65
CA GLU A 282 39.92 -15.05 0.83
C GLU A 282 40.97 -15.00 1.94
N GLY A 283 40.83 -15.89 2.92
CA GLY A 283 41.73 -15.96 4.07
C GLY A 283 41.46 -14.94 5.18
N THR A 284 40.35 -14.23 5.12
CA THR A 284 39.95 -13.32 6.22
C THR A 284 39.81 -14.05 7.56
N THR A 285 40.20 -13.38 8.63
CA THR A 285 39.99 -13.83 10.01
C THR A 285 38.71 -13.25 10.65
N ASP A 286 38.08 -12.29 9.99
CA ASP A 286 36.82 -11.71 10.45
C ASP A 286 35.69 -12.74 10.36
N THR A 287 34.73 -12.62 11.25
CA THR A 287 33.61 -13.56 11.37
C THR A 287 32.28 -12.82 11.60
N GLY A 288 31.16 -13.51 11.41
CA GLY A 288 29.86 -13.01 11.80
C GLY A 288 29.30 -11.94 10.86
N MET A 289 29.78 -11.83 9.64
CA MET A 289 29.30 -10.83 8.68
C MET A 289 27.92 -11.19 8.12
N ILE A 290 27.18 -10.17 7.72
CA ILE A 290 25.83 -10.33 7.13
C ILE A 290 25.75 -9.47 5.86
N GLY A 291 25.22 -10.06 4.78
CA GLY A 291 24.99 -9.35 3.54
C GLY A 291 23.84 -8.34 3.66
N MET A 292 22.66 -8.82 3.95
CA MET A 292 21.47 -7.98 4.04
C MET A 292 20.64 -8.38 5.27
N GLN A 293 20.27 -7.40 6.08
CA GLN A 293 19.57 -7.64 7.34
C GLN A 293 18.33 -6.78 7.50
N LEU A 294 17.22 -7.39 7.90
CA LEU A 294 16.05 -6.69 8.43
C LEU A 294 16.10 -6.70 9.97
N ASP A 295 15.95 -5.54 10.55
CA ASP A 295 15.99 -5.35 12.00
C ASP A 295 14.69 -5.82 12.67
N ALA A 296 14.69 -5.89 14.00
CA ALA A 296 13.56 -6.43 14.78
C ALA A 296 12.23 -5.67 14.60
N ASN A 297 12.29 -4.41 14.21
CA ASN A 297 11.11 -3.59 13.97
C ASN A 297 10.68 -3.51 12.48
N ALA A 298 11.23 -4.35 11.63
CA ALA A 298 10.79 -4.44 10.23
C ALA A 298 9.31 -4.82 10.17
N THR A 299 8.59 -4.23 9.23
CA THR A 299 7.17 -4.51 9.00
C THR A 299 6.99 -5.57 7.92
N ALA A 300 5.75 -6.00 7.69
CA ALA A 300 5.41 -6.92 6.61
C ALA A 300 5.76 -6.38 5.20
N ASP A 301 5.92 -5.07 5.06
CA ASP A 301 6.30 -4.42 3.79
C ASP A 301 7.82 -4.30 3.60
N ALA A 302 8.62 -4.65 4.60
CA ALA A 302 10.07 -4.65 4.47
C ALA A 302 10.56 -5.79 3.58
N VAL A 303 11.54 -5.51 2.73
CA VAL A 303 12.01 -6.48 1.72
C VAL A 303 13.53 -6.52 1.66
N ILE A 304 14.06 -7.72 1.65
CA ILE A 304 15.40 -8.06 1.13
C ILE A 304 15.21 -8.73 -0.22
N GLU A 305 15.77 -8.18 -1.28
CA GLU A 305 15.76 -8.76 -2.62
C GLU A 305 17.19 -8.88 -3.17
N ASN A 306 17.65 -10.09 -3.38
CA ASN A 306 18.93 -10.34 -4.04
C ASN A 306 18.70 -10.86 -5.46
N ASN A 307 19.04 -10.03 -6.44
CA ASN A 307 19.06 -10.37 -7.86
C ASN A 307 20.51 -10.45 -8.40
N GLY A 308 21.49 -10.10 -7.57
CA GLY A 308 22.92 -10.13 -7.89
C GLY A 308 23.66 -11.28 -7.23
N THR A 309 24.88 -11.03 -6.80
CA THR A 309 25.77 -12.04 -6.19
C THR A 309 26.17 -11.63 -4.77
N ILE A 310 26.11 -12.57 -3.84
CA ILE A 310 26.68 -12.43 -2.50
C ILE A 310 27.73 -13.52 -2.34
N ASN A 311 28.97 -13.12 -2.14
CA ASN A 311 30.10 -14.02 -1.89
C ASN A 311 30.46 -14.01 -0.40
N ILE A 312 30.50 -15.17 0.23
CA ILE A 312 30.82 -15.34 1.66
C ILE A 312 32.20 -15.98 1.78
N PHE A 313 33.19 -15.19 2.22
CA PHE A 313 34.55 -15.63 2.47
C PHE A 313 34.86 -15.80 3.96
N ALA A 314 33.98 -15.27 4.82
CA ALA A 314 34.14 -15.24 6.27
C ALA A 314 33.38 -16.37 6.94
N ASN A 315 33.93 -16.90 8.04
CA ASN A 315 33.26 -17.89 8.87
C ASN A 315 32.09 -17.27 9.65
N ASP A 316 31.14 -18.10 10.05
CA ASP A 316 29.95 -17.72 10.84
C ASP A 316 29.18 -16.52 10.23
N SER A 317 29.16 -16.43 8.90
CA SER A 317 28.62 -15.31 8.14
C SER A 317 27.42 -15.74 7.28
N PHE A 318 26.49 -14.84 7.05
CA PHE A 318 25.22 -15.17 6.41
C PHE A 318 24.85 -14.15 5.32
N ALA A 319 24.26 -14.65 4.23
CA ALA A 319 23.77 -13.75 3.17
C ALA A 319 22.63 -12.87 3.66
N PHE A 320 21.72 -13.46 4.44
CA PHE A 320 20.49 -12.80 4.92
C PHE A 320 20.28 -13.01 6.40
N SER A 321 19.68 -12.03 7.06
CA SER A 321 19.21 -12.10 8.44
C SER A 321 17.91 -11.32 8.61
N VAL A 322 16.98 -11.89 9.38
CA VAL A 322 15.72 -11.23 9.76
C VAL A 322 15.56 -11.37 11.27
N LEU A 323 15.85 -10.31 12.01
CA LEU A 323 15.84 -10.32 13.48
C LEU A 323 14.44 -10.29 14.08
N GLY A 324 13.45 -9.83 13.31
CA GLY A 324 12.04 -9.76 13.72
C GLY A 324 11.23 -10.97 13.26
N THR A 325 9.91 -10.82 13.30
CA THR A 325 8.94 -11.82 12.85
C THR A 325 8.27 -11.47 11.53
N GLU A 326 8.56 -10.30 10.96
CA GLU A 326 7.95 -9.77 9.74
C GLU A 326 9.03 -9.35 8.74
N GLY A 327 8.63 -9.19 7.49
CA GLY A 327 9.49 -8.86 6.38
C GLY A 327 9.63 -10.02 5.39
N HIS A 328 10.21 -9.74 4.24
CA HIS A 328 10.35 -10.70 3.15
C HIS A 328 11.80 -10.79 2.69
N VAL A 329 12.26 -12.02 2.40
CA VAL A 329 13.57 -12.27 1.78
C VAL A 329 13.33 -13.02 0.48
N VAL A 330 13.78 -12.42 -0.64
CA VAL A 330 13.67 -13.01 -1.97
C VAL A 330 15.09 -13.13 -2.56
N ASN A 331 15.47 -14.35 -2.94
CA ASN A 331 16.75 -14.58 -3.63
C ASN A 331 16.49 -15.12 -5.05
N ASN A 332 16.70 -14.25 -6.04
CA ASN A 332 16.70 -14.61 -7.47
C ASN A 332 18.11 -14.65 -8.05
N GLY A 333 19.09 -14.19 -7.26
CA GLY A 333 20.48 -14.12 -7.62
C GLY A 333 21.28 -15.34 -7.16
N THR A 334 22.56 -15.15 -6.98
CA THR A 334 23.51 -16.19 -6.60
C THR A 334 24.12 -15.89 -5.23
N VAL A 335 24.14 -16.87 -4.35
CA VAL A 335 24.93 -16.82 -3.11
C VAL A 335 26.01 -17.90 -3.20
N VAL A 336 27.24 -17.50 -2.93
CA VAL A 336 28.44 -18.40 -2.99
C VAL A 336 29.09 -18.42 -1.63
N ILE A 337 29.18 -19.59 -1.03
CA ILE A 337 29.97 -19.82 0.18
C ILE A 337 31.34 -20.37 -0.29
N ALA A 338 32.41 -19.63 0.02
CA ALA A 338 33.76 -19.95 -0.44
C ALA A 338 34.30 -21.23 0.19
N ASP A 339 35.32 -21.78 -0.45
CA ASP A 339 36.07 -22.96 0.05
C ASP A 339 36.68 -22.69 1.42
N GLY A 340 36.57 -23.66 2.32
CA GLY A 340 37.14 -23.60 3.67
C GLY A 340 36.36 -22.75 4.67
N VAL A 341 35.24 -22.13 4.25
CA VAL A 341 34.37 -21.37 5.14
C VAL A 341 33.52 -22.31 5.97
N THR A 342 33.45 -22.05 7.28
CA THR A 342 32.70 -22.86 8.24
C THR A 342 31.69 -22.04 9.01
N GLY A 343 30.57 -22.67 9.43
CA GLY A 343 29.51 -22.01 10.22
C GLY A 343 28.63 -21.00 9.48
N SER A 344 28.90 -20.76 8.21
CA SER A 344 28.22 -19.79 7.36
C SER A 344 27.02 -20.41 6.63
N GLY A 345 26.11 -19.59 6.15
CA GLY A 345 24.93 -20.04 5.47
C GLY A 345 24.16 -18.92 4.77
N LEU A 346 22.95 -19.26 4.33
CA LEU A 346 22.03 -18.32 3.71
C LEU A 346 21.33 -17.44 4.71
N ILE A 347 20.78 -18.03 5.74
CA ILE A 347 19.98 -17.37 6.76
C ILE A 347 20.58 -17.64 8.13
N MET A 348 20.71 -16.58 8.91
CA MET A 348 21.27 -16.65 10.26
C MET A 348 20.45 -17.59 11.14
N GLN A 349 21.12 -18.51 11.84
CA GLN A 349 20.44 -19.45 12.75
C GLN A 349 19.84 -18.73 13.94
N GLY A 350 18.61 -19.13 14.29
CA GLY A 350 17.89 -18.58 15.44
C GLY A 350 17.03 -17.37 15.11
N ASP A 351 17.11 -16.84 13.90
CA ASP A 351 16.19 -15.80 13.44
C ASP A 351 14.78 -16.38 13.31
N SER A 352 13.79 -15.64 13.72
CA SER A 352 12.38 -15.96 13.52
C SER A 352 12.00 -15.60 12.07
N VAL A 353 12.51 -16.38 11.14
CA VAL A 353 12.31 -16.07 9.73
C VAL A 353 10.97 -16.58 9.25
N ASN A 354 10.02 -15.70 9.05
CA ASN A 354 8.96 -15.92 8.10
C ASN A 354 9.46 -15.51 6.71
N VAL A 355 10.24 -16.39 6.10
CA VAL A 355 10.60 -16.22 4.69
C VAL A 355 9.42 -16.74 3.89
N GLU A 356 8.44 -15.91 3.75
CA GLU A 356 7.43 -16.08 2.73
C GLU A 356 8.00 -15.41 1.49
N GLY A 357 8.36 -16.19 0.48
CA GLY A 357 8.55 -15.61 -0.84
C GLY A 357 7.34 -14.76 -1.17
N LEU A 358 7.52 -13.60 -1.79
CA LEU A 358 6.44 -12.72 -2.19
C LEU A 358 5.40 -13.55 -2.93
N ASN A 359 4.30 -13.85 -2.26
CA ASN A 359 3.26 -14.79 -2.59
C ASN A 359 2.87 -14.73 -4.07
N GLY A 360 3.41 -15.60 -4.90
CA GLY A 360 2.92 -15.94 -6.22
C GLY A 360 2.59 -14.84 -7.22
N ASN A 361 2.59 -13.59 -6.81
CA ASN A 361 2.32 -12.43 -7.63
C ASN A 361 3.62 -11.85 -8.12
N ASN A 362 4.20 -12.40 -9.18
CA ASN A 362 5.43 -11.87 -9.74
C ASN A 362 6.54 -11.72 -8.67
N GLY A 363 6.60 -12.62 -7.74
CA GLY A 363 7.28 -12.54 -6.46
C GLY A 363 8.74 -12.12 -6.43
N ASN A 364 9.28 -11.74 -7.57
CA ASN A 364 10.66 -11.39 -7.73
C ASN A 364 10.85 -9.93 -8.13
N ASN A 365 9.76 -9.16 -8.27
CA ASN A 365 9.83 -7.78 -8.69
C ASN A 365 9.18 -6.90 -7.63
N THR A 366 9.95 -6.57 -6.61
CA THR A 366 9.61 -5.45 -5.75
C THR A 366 9.83 -4.18 -6.56
N GLU A 367 8.77 -3.42 -6.79
CA GLU A 367 8.89 -2.10 -7.40
C GLU A 367 9.54 -1.15 -6.41
N VAL A 368 10.74 -0.72 -6.72
CA VAL A 368 11.51 0.19 -5.88
C VAL A 368 11.41 1.59 -6.47
N HIS A 369 10.90 2.56 -5.69
CA HIS A 369 10.75 3.94 -6.11
C HIS A 369 12.00 4.75 -5.78
N TYR A 370 12.63 5.32 -6.81
CA TYR A 370 13.83 6.16 -6.71
C TYR A 370 13.54 7.66 -6.94
N GLY A 371 12.32 8.08 -6.73
CA GLY A 371 11.93 9.45 -7.05
C GLY A 371 12.05 9.73 -8.55
N ASP A 372 12.78 10.81 -8.91
CA ASP A 372 12.98 11.20 -10.31
C ASP A 372 14.06 10.42 -11.05
N TYR A 373 14.75 9.49 -10.37
CA TYR A 373 15.81 8.68 -10.97
C TYR A 373 15.24 7.37 -11.50
N THR A 374 15.53 7.09 -12.78
CA THR A 374 15.28 5.78 -13.36
C THR A 374 16.54 4.95 -13.20
N LEU A 375 16.41 3.81 -12.52
CA LEU A 375 17.53 2.86 -12.48
C LEU A 375 17.76 2.29 -13.88
N PRO A 376 19.04 2.21 -14.32
CA PRO A 376 19.35 1.49 -15.55
C PRO A 376 18.99 0.01 -15.38
N ASP A 377 18.49 -0.61 -16.44
CA ASP A 377 18.37 -2.06 -16.51
C ASP A 377 19.75 -2.68 -16.30
N VAL A 378 19.92 -3.33 -15.15
CA VAL A 378 21.18 -4.02 -14.84
C VAL A 378 21.12 -5.39 -15.51
N PRO A 379 22.04 -5.71 -16.42
CA PRO A 379 22.15 -7.08 -16.93
C PRO A 379 22.38 -8.03 -15.75
N SER A 380 21.68 -9.15 -15.73
CA SER A 380 21.84 -10.19 -14.72
C SER A 380 23.34 -10.47 -14.48
N SER A 381 23.78 -10.12 -13.28
CA SER A 381 25.02 -10.41 -12.60
C SER A 381 26.21 -10.96 -13.42
N ASN A 382 27.29 -10.23 -13.37
CA ASN A 382 28.62 -10.84 -13.52
C ASN A 382 28.84 -11.73 -12.29
N THR A 383 28.60 -13.01 -12.42
CA THR A 383 28.91 -13.99 -11.40
C THR A 383 30.41 -14.04 -11.23
N VAL A 384 30.93 -13.52 -10.14
CA VAL A 384 32.25 -13.94 -9.67
C VAL A 384 32.05 -15.36 -9.17
N SER A 385 32.43 -16.35 -10.00
CA SER A 385 32.35 -17.73 -9.57
C SER A 385 33.53 -18.03 -8.64
N VAL A 386 33.20 -18.00 -7.34
CA VAL A 386 34.03 -18.69 -6.37
C VAL A 386 33.70 -20.17 -6.48
N THR A 387 34.64 -21.03 -6.80
CA THR A 387 34.42 -22.47 -6.86
C THR A 387 34.05 -22.95 -5.46
N PRO A 388 32.85 -23.54 -5.25
CA PRO A 388 32.55 -24.14 -3.96
C PRO A 388 33.60 -25.16 -3.59
N GLY A 389 34.06 -25.20 -2.34
CA GLY A 389 35.01 -26.17 -1.87
C GLY A 389 34.61 -27.59 -2.21
N SER A 390 35.58 -28.38 -2.64
CA SER A 390 35.39 -29.81 -2.93
C SER A 390 35.32 -30.68 -1.68
N ASP A 391 35.50 -30.12 -0.47
CA ASP A 391 35.83 -30.96 0.67
C ASP A 391 35.16 -30.67 1.98
N GLU A 392 34.92 -31.74 2.59
CA GLU A 392 35.03 -32.14 3.98
C GLU A 392 35.40 -31.02 4.94
N ALA A 393 34.57 -29.99 4.97
CA ALA A 393 34.64 -29.05 6.06
C ALA A 393 34.39 -29.83 7.37
N ASP A 394 35.31 -29.73 8.30
CA ASP A 394 35.23 -30.21 9.68
C ASP A 394 34.10 -29.60 10.45
N GLY A 395 33.05 -29.09 9.80
CA GLY A 395 32.01 -28.24 10.43
C GLY A 395 30.61 -28.63 10.08
N GLY A 396 30.16 -29.74 9.97
CA GLY A 396 28.75 -30.07 9.82
C GLY A 396 28.09 -29.50 8.57
N MET A 397 26.79 -29.78 8.40
CA MET A 397 25.98 -29.34 7.26
C MET A 397 25.67 -27.84 7.33
N ASN A 398 25.80 -27.12 6.21
CA ASN A 398 25.33 -25.76 6.10
C ASN A 398 23.82 -25.70 6.26
N ASN A 399 23.35 -24.71 6.99
CA ASN A 399 21.92 -24.53 7.25
C ASN A 399 21.26 -23.69 6.18
N LEU A 400 20.32 -24.29 5.47
CA LEU A 400 19.52 -23.62 4.44
C LEU A 400 18.07 -23.38 4.90
N ASN A 401 17.75 -23.58 6.15
CA ASN A 401 16.38 -23.40 6.66
C ASN A 401 15.90 -21.97 6.42
N GLY A 402 14.71 -21.85 5.85
CA GLY A 402 14.12 -20.55 5.49
C GLY A 402 14.59 -19.98 4.15
N TYR A 403 15.50 -20.63 3.43
CA TYR A 403 15.83 -20.23 2.06
C TYR A 403 14.66 -20.49 1.13
N VAL A 404 14.33 -19.48 0.31
CA VAL A 404 13.33 -19.59 -0.75
C VAL A 404 14.00 -19.37 -2.10
N VAL A 405 13.93 -20.38 -2.95
CA VAL A 405 14.32 -20.26 -4.35
C VAL A 405 13.31 -19.34 -5.04
N GLY A 406 13.74 -18.12 -5.39
CA GLY A 406 12.91 -17.19 -6.14
C GLY A 406 12.81 -17.64 -7.60
N THR A 407 11.64 -17.47 -8.21
CA THR A 407 11.40 -17.76 -9.62
C THR A 407 10.76 -16.56 -10.30
N SER A 408 10.97 -16.39 -11.60
CA SER A 408 10.51 -15.25 -12.39
C SER A 408 9.62 -15.67 -13.57
N ALA A 409 8.87 -14.71 -14.09
CA ALA A 409 7.99 -14.91 -15.23
C ALA A 409 8.72 -15.35 -16.51
N ASP A 410 10.00 -15.05 -16.65
CA ASP A 410 10.85 -15.50 -17.75
C ASP A 410 11.31 -16.98 -17.64
N GLY A 411 10.91 -17.66 -16.56
CA GLY A 411 11.28 -19.04 -16.27
C GLY A 411 12.62 -19.18 -15.56
N SER A 412 13.26 -18.09 -15.14
CA SER A 412 14.49 -18.16 -14.36
C SER A 412 14.21 -18.49 -12.89
N ALA A 413 15.23 -19.05 -12.23
CA ALA A 413 15.21 -19.35 -10.81
C ALA A 413 16.50 -18.88 -10.13
N GLY A 414 16.40 -18.59 -8.84
CA GLY A 414 17.57 -18.29 -8.01
C GLY A 414 18.56 -19.47 -7.98
N LYS A 415 19.84 -19.16 -7.90
CA LYS A 415 20.93 -20.12 -7.86
C LYS A 415 21.70 -19.99 -6.56
N LEU A 416 21.97 -21.13 -5.93
CA LEU A 416 22.83 -21.20 -4.76
C LEU A 416 23.97 -22.18 -5.01
N LYS A 417 25.20 -21.79 -4.72
CA LYS A 417 26.37 -22.67 -4.75
C LYS A 417 26.83 -22.92 -3.33
N VAL A 418 26.74 -24.15 -2.89
CA VAL A 418 27.12 -24.56 -1.52
C VAL A 418 27.46 -26.03 -1.48
N ASN A 419 28.47 -26.39 -0.69
CA ASN A 419 28.76 -27.81 -0.35
C ASN A 419 28.23 -28.13 1.05
N ASN A 420 28.02 -29.41 1.31
CA ASN A 420 27.61 -29.93 2.62
C ASN A 420 26.34 -29.23 3.15
N ALA A 421 25.23 -29.35 2.46
CA ALA A 421 23.97 -28.72 2.83
C ALA A 421 22.78 -29.69 2.74
N SER A 422 21.85 -29.53 3.66
CA SER A 422 20.56 -30.20 3.65
C SER A 422 19.48 -29.27 3.08
N MET A 423 18.59 -29.80 2.25
CA MET A 423 17.48 -29.05 1.66
C MET A 423 16.28 -28.94 2.62
N ASN A 424 16.40 -29.41 3.86
CA ASN A 424 15.36 -29.23 4.87
C ASN A 424 15.10 -27.74 5.10
N GLY A 425 13.82 -27.35 5.03
CA GLY A 425 13.40 -25.97 5.23
C GLY A 425 13.63 -25.07 4.02
N VAL A 426 14.07 -25.61 2.89
CA VAL A 426 14.16 -24.88 1.61
C VAL A 426 12.79 -24.84 0.96
N GLY A 427 12.37 -23.65 0.54
CA GLY A 427 11.16 -23.41 -0.22
C GLY A 427 11.43 -22.97 -1.65
N ILE A 428 10.44 -23.06 -2.51
CA ILE A 428 10.45 -22.46 -3.84
C ILE A 428 9.16 -21.67 -4.04
N ASN A 429 9.27 -20.47 -4.59
CA ASN A 429 8.13 -19.61 -4.83
C ASN A 429 7.47 -19.86 -6.19
N THR A 430 6.41 -19.14 -6.48
CA THR A 430 5.57 -19.33 -7.65
C THR A 430 5.62 -18.16 -8.64
N GLY A 431 6.67 -17.34 -8.60
CA GLY A 431 6.85 -16.19 -9.50
C GLY A 431 6.81 -16.56 -10.99
N PHE A 432 7.23 -17.77 -11.34
CA PHE A 432 7.17 -18.31 -12.71
C PHE A 432 5.76 -18.37 -13.28
N THR A 433 4.73 -18.44 -12.46
CA THR A 433 3.34 -18.60 -12.89
C THR A 433 2.80 -17.41 -13.68
N ALA A 434 3.40 -16.25 -13.55
CA ALA A 434 3.07 -15.07 -14.35
C ALA A 434 3.50 -15.21 -15.82
N GLY A 435 4.46 -16.09 -16.10
CA GLY A 435 5.03 -16.28 -17.44
C GLY A 435 4.50 -17.49 -18.21
N THR A 436 3.83 -18.42 -17.55
CA THR A 436 3.34 -19.66 -18.19
C THR A 436 2.04 -20.18 -17.58
N ALA A 437 1.21 -20.78 -18.42
CA ALA A 437 0.03 -21.53 -18.01
C ALA A 437 0.29 -23.02 -17.79
N ASP A 438 1.54 -23.47 -17.89
CA ASP A 438 1.90 -24.87 -17.69
C ASP A 438 1.63 -25.30 -16.24
N THR A 439 1.11 -26.48 -16.08
CA THR A 439 0.79 -27.07 -14.77
C THR A 439 1.94 -27.88 -14.19
N THR A 440 3.01 -28.05 -14.94
CA THR A 440 4.27 -28.68 -14.49
C THR A 440 5.42 -27.88 -15.06
N VAL A 441 6.30 -27.40 -14.19
CA VAL A 441 7.47 -26.59 -14.54
C VAL A 441 8.67 -27.11 -13.74
N SER A 442 9.81 -27.28 -14.39
CA SER A 442 11.05 -27.75 -13.77
C SER A 442 12.12 -26.66 -13.80
N PHE A 443 12.90 -26.61 -12.73
CA PHE A 443 14.04 -25.72 -12.58
C PHE A 443 15.27 -26.56 -12.28
N ASP A 444 16.28 -26.46 -13.14
CA ASP A 444 17.49 -27.25 -13.03
C ASP A 444 18.55 -26.51 -12.23
N ASN A 445 19.30 -27.24 -11.42
CA ASN A 445 20.46 -26.75 -10.67
C ASN A 445 20.13 -25.54 -9.77
N VAL A 446 19.04 -25.59 -9.06
CA VAL A 446 18.66 -24.51 -8.12
C VAL A 446 19.62 -24.44 -6.92
N VAL A 447 20.24 -25.58 -6.57
CA VAL A 447 21.38 -25.63 -5.65
C VAL A 447 22.46 -26.50 -6.28
N GLU A 448 23.66 -25.96 -6.42
CA GLU A 448 24.82 -26.61 -7.00
C GLU A 448 25.88 -26.85 -5.92
N GLY A 449 26.51 -28.01 -5.92
CA GLY A 449 27.57 -28.35 -4.98
C GLY A 449 27.72 -29.84 -4.72
N SER A 450 28.57 -30.19 -3.78
CA SER A 450 28.77 -31.56 -3.35
C SER A 450 28.13 -31.86 -2.00
N ASN A 451 27.78 -33.13 -1.77
CA ASN A 451 27.14 -33.58 -0.53
C ASN A 451 25.86 -32.77 -0.18
N LEU A 452 24.98 -32.64 -1.17
CA LEU A 452 23.67 -32.05 -0.99
C LEU A 452 22.68 -33.18 -0.63
N THR A 453 21.93 -33.03 0.48
CA THR A 453 21.02 -34.06 1.01
C THR A 453 19.61 -33.54 1.11
N ASP A 454 18.65 -34.47 1.30
CA ASP A 454 17.24 -34.14 1.55
C ASP A 454 16.57 -33.31 0.46
N ALA A 455 16.96 -33.54 -0.82
CA ALA A 455 16.37 -32.80 -1.96
C ALA A 455 14.83 -32.91 -2.00
N ASP A 456 14.29 -34.05 -1.58
CA ASP A 456 12.86 -34.33 -1.49
C ASP A 456 12.14 -33.55 -0.35
N ALA A 457 12.88 -32.91 0.54
CA ALA A 457 12.34 -32.07 1.60
C ALA A 457 11.98 -30.64 1.15
N ILE A 458 12.31 -30.26 -0.07
CA ILE A 458 11.96 -28.94 -0.63
C ILE A 458 10.44 -28.81 -0.71
N THR A 459 9.91 -27.66 -0.26
CA THR A 459 8.48 -27.38 -0.25
C THR A 459 8.13 -26.16 -1.12
N SER A 460 6.91 -26.10 -1.60
CA SER A 460 6.38 -24.90 -2.26
C SER A 460 5.96 -23.86 -1.21
N THR A 461 6.18 -22.58 -1.51
CA THR A 461 5.65 -21.48 -0.68
C THR A 461 4.14 -21.31 -0.85
N SER A 462 3.55 -21.86 -1.91
CA SER A 462 2.12 -21.84 -2.15
C SER A 462 1.50 -23.22 -1.98
N VAL A 463 0.37 -23.27 -1.31
CA VAL A 463 -0.43 -24.50 -1.16
C VAL A 463 -1.04 -24.97 -2.49
N VAL A 464 -1.14 -24.08 -3.49
CA VAL A 464 -1.66 -24.38 -4.83
C VAL A 464 -0.65 -25.18 -5.69
N TRP A 465 0.61 -25.17 -5.31
CA TRP A 465 1.69 -25.86 -6.01
C TRP A 465 2.38 -26.85 -5.09
N THR A 466 2.79 -27.98 -5.65
CA THR A 466 3.63 -28.99 -4.97
C THR A 466 5.03 -28.93 -5.58
N ALA A 467 6.03 -28.79 -4.73
CA ALA A 467 7.43 -28.89 -5.11
C ALA A 467 7.94 -30.31 -4.92
N LYS A 468 8.70 -30.82 -5.88
CA LYS A 468 9.44 -32.06 -5.78
C LYS A 468 10.89 -31.83 -6.13
N GLY A 469 11.75 -31.85 -5.14
CA GLY A 469 13.20 -31.80 -5.34
C GLY A 469 13.77 -33.17 -5.68
N SER A 470 14.83 -33.18 -6.48
CA SER A 470 15.59 -34.36 -6.83
C SER A 470 17.07 -34.00 -7.04
N THR A 471 17.95 -34.96 -6.89
CA THR A 471 19.37 -34.77 -7.15
C THR A 471 19.68 -35.30 -8.56
N ASP A 472 20.35 -34.49 -9.36
CA ASP A 472 20.80 -34.89 -10.71
C ASP A 472 22.03 -35.80 -10.68
N ALA A 473 22.51 -36.21 -11.85
CA ALA A 473 23.69 -37.08 -11.96
C ALA A 473 25.01 -36.41 -11.50
N SER A 474 25.06 -35.09 -11.41
CA SER A 474 26.17 -34.30 -10.92
C SER A 474 26.11 -34.02 -9.42
N GLY A 475 25.02 -34.42 -8.77
CA GLY A 475 24.80 -34.14 -7.36
C GLY A 475 24.10 -32.81 -7.09
N ASN A 476 23.74 -32.05 -8.11
CA ASN A 476 23.01 -30.81 -7.97
C ASN A 476 21.50 -31.05 -7.74
N VAL A 477 20.82 -30.06 -7.21
CA VAL A 477 19.41 -30.17 -6.88
C VAL A 477 18.55 -29.50 -7.95
N ASP A 478 17.62 -30.29 -8.49
CA ASP A 478 16.58 -29.86 -9.41
C ASP A 478 15.23 -29.84 -8.68
N VAL A 479 14.30 -28.99 -9.08
CA VAL A 479 12.97 -28.91 -8.53
C VAL A 479 11.93 -28.92 -9.64
N THR A 480 10.93 -29.80 -9.50
CA THR A 480 9.75 -29.84 -10.36
C THR A 480 8.55 -29.32 -9.57
N MET A 481 7.87 -28.31 -10.12
CA MET A 481 6.64 -27.73 -9.60
C MET A 481 5.44 -28.31 -10.32
N SER A 482 4.46 -28.78 -9.57
CA SER A 482 3.20 -29.31 -10.10
C SER A 482 2.02 -28.59 -9.48
N LYS A 483 1.12 -28.09 -10.33
CA LYS A 483 -0.08 -27.39 -9.87
C LYS A 483 -1.09 -28.35 -9.28
N ASN A 484 -1.57 -28.04 -8.09
CA ASN A 484 -2.70 -28.72 -7.47
C ASN A 484 -4.02 -28.13 -8.00
N ALA A 485 -5.04 -28.95 -8.13
CA ALA A 485 -6.37 -28.46 -8.41
C ALA A 485 -6.89 -27.62 -7.22
N TYR A 486 -7.56 -26.53 -7.50
CA TYR A 486 -8.16 -25.71 -6.42
C TYR A 486 -9.17 -26.50 -5.63
N THR A 487 -9.90 -27.42 -6.28
CA THR A 487 -10.86 -28.34 -5.65
C THR A 487 -10.21 -29.33 -4.68
N ASP A 488 -8.94 -29.66 -4.85
CA ASP A 488 -8.20 -30.56 -3.97
C ASP A 488 -7.61 -29.82 -2.76
N VAL A 489 -7.36 -28.53 -2.88
CA VAL A 489 -6.74 -27.68 -1.85
C VAL A 489 -7.79 -26.99 -0.99
N ALA A 490 -8.84 -26.46 -1.61
CA ALA A 490 -9.91 -25.77 -0.89
C ALA A 490 -10.74 -26.75 -0.06
N THR A 491 -10.96 -26.44 1.20
CA THR A 491 -11.70 -27.30 2.16
C THR A 491 -13.10 -26.77 2.48
N ASP A 492 -13.40 -25.53 2.13
CA ASP A 492 -14.70 -24.91 2.36
C ASP A 492 -15.66 -25.29 1.22
N ALA A 493 -16.73 -25.99 1.58
CA ALA A 493 -17.72 -26.46 0.61
C ALA A 493 -18.40 -25.31 -0.14
N SER A 494 -18.50 -24.12 0.43
CA SER A 494 -19.13 -22.95 -0.18
C SER A 494 -18.36 -22.39 -1.39
N VAL A 495 -17.07 -22.72 -1.52
CA VAL A 495 -16.23 -22.27 -2.63
C VAL A 495 -15.98 -23.37 -3.66
N ASN A 496 -16.58 -24.54 -3.50
CA ASN A 496 -16.30 -25.68 -4.37
C ASN A 496 -16.67 -25.40 -5.84
N ASP A 497 -17.76 -24.71 -6.10
CA ASP A 497 -18.21 -24.43 -7.48
C ASP A 497 -17.29 -23.42 -8.18
N VAL A 498 -16.86 -22.38 -7.50
CA VAL A 498 -15.87 -21.44 -8.06
C VAL A 498 -14.51 -22.11 -8.23
N ALA A 499 -14.11 -23.00 -7.33
CA ALA A 499 -12.88 -23.77 -7.44
C ALA A 499 -12.89 -24.64 -8.71
N LYS A 500 -14.00 -25.35 -8.99
CA LYS A 500 -14.17 -26.14 -10.24
C LYS A 500 -14.06 -25.27 -11.49
N ALA A 501 -14.70 -24.10 -11.50
CA ALA A 501 -14.64 -23.18 -12.63
C ALA A 501 -13.22 -22.65 -12.86
N LEU A 502 -12.50 -22.35 -11.80
CA LEU A 502 -11.10 -21.92 -11.86
C LEU A 502 -10.18 -23.03 -12.35
N ASP A 503 -10.38 -24.26 -11.90
CA ASP A 503 -9.62 -25.42 -12.42
C ASP A 503 -9.84 -25.60 -13.94
N ALA A 504 -11.06 -25.46 -14.40
CA ALA A 504 -11.40 -25.61 -15.82
C ALA A 504 -10.89 -24.46 -16.71
N GLY A 505 -10.78 -23.26 -16.15
CA GLY A 505 -10.35 -22.06 -16.87
C GLY A 505 -8.91 -21.64 -16.62
N TYR A 506 -8.09 -22.50 -16.01
CA TYR A 506 -6.74 -22.15 -15.59
C TYR A 506 -5.88 -21.56 -16.71
N THR A 507 -5.25 -20.42 -16.41
CA THR A 507 -4.26 -19.74 -17.24
C THR A 507 -3.30 -18.92 -16.35
N ASN A 508 -2.47 -18.09 -16.94
CA ASN A 508 -1.42 -17.33 -16.23
C ASN A 508 -1.73 -15.83 -16.05
N ASN A 509 -2.99 -15.45 -16.03
CA ASN A 509 -3.38 -14.06 -15.78
C ASN A 509 -3.31 -13.67 -14.29
N GLU A 510 -3.57 -12.40 -13.99
CA GLU A 510 -3.49 -11.84 -12.64
C GLU A 510 -4.42 -12.55 -11.64
N LEU A 511 -5.60 -12.98 -12.06
CA LEU A 511 -6.53 -13.74 -11.22
C LEU A 511 -5.84 -14.98 -10.64
N TYR A 512 -5.24 -15.79 -11.51
CA TYR A 512 -4.62 -17.06 -11.11
C TYR A 512 -3.30 -16.88 -10.39
N THR A 513 -2.48 -15.91 -10.76
CA THR A 513 -1.23 -15.64 -10.03
C THR A 513 -1.48 -15.16 -8.61
N SER A 514 -2.52 -14.37 -8.39
CA SER A 514 -2.91 -13.91 -7.06
C SER A 514 -3.42 -15.02 -6.13
N LEU A 515 -3.91 -16.12 -6.69
CA LEU A 515 -4.40 -17.27 -5.93
C LEU A 515 -3.29 -18.20 -5.43
N ASN A 516 -2.03 -17.95 -5.74
CA ASN A 516 -0.88 -18.70 -5.24
C ASN A 516 -0.57 -18.35 -3.78
N VAL A 517 -1.53 -18.51 -2.90
CA VAL A 517 -1.45 -18.20 -1.48
C VAL A 517 -0.77 -19.30 -0.68
N GLY A 518 -0.29 -18.98 0.53
CA GLY A 518 0.53 -19.86 1.35
C GLY A 518 -0.23 -20.97 2.06
N THR A 519 -1.48 -20.76 2.41
CA THR A 519 -2.27 -21.70 3.21
C THR A 519 -3.64 -21.99 2.61
N THR A 520 -4.21 -23.16 2.98
CA THR A 520 -5.59 -23.52 2.60
C THR A 520 -6.62 -22.52 3.14
N ALA A 521 -6.40 -21.96 4.33
CA ALA A 521 -7.30 -20.97 4.91
C ALA A 521 -7.32 -19.68 4.08
N GLU A 522 -6.15 -19.22 3.64
CA GLU A 522 -6.04 -18.07 2.73
C GLU A 522 -6.70 -18.35 1.38
N LEU A 523 -6.53 -19.55 0.83
CA LEU A 523 -7.19 -19.94 -0.41
C LEU A 523 -8.72 -19.93 -0.27
N ASN A 524 -9.25 -20.51 0.78
CA ASN A 524 -10.68 -20.49 1.06
C ASN A 524 -11.21 -19.06 1.15
N SER A 525 -10.49 -18.19 1.85
CA SER A 525 -10.84 -16.76 1.97
C SER A 525 -10.77 -16.03 0.62
N ALA A 526 -9.72 -16.26 -0.17
CA ALA A 526 -9.57 -15.68 -1.49
C ALA A 526 -10.68 -16.13 -2.44
N LEU A 527 -10.99 -17.42 -2.45
CA LEU A 527 -12.05 -17.98 -3.29
C LEU A 527 -13.44 -17.44 -2.92
N LYS A 528 -13.72 -17.21 -1.64
CA LYS A 528 -14.96 -16.54 -1.21
C LYS A 528 -15.04 -15.11 -1.77
N GLN A 529 -13.95 -14.37 -1.74
CA GLN A 529 -13.91 -13.00 -2.24
C GLN A 529 -14.08 -12.95 -3.77
N VAL A 530 -13.39 -13.80 -4.51
CA VAL A 530 -13.49 -13.82 -5.98
C VAL A 530 -14.81 -14.39 -6.48
N SER A 531 -15.47 -15.27 -5.72
CA SER A 531 -16.76 -15.85 -6.10
C SER A 531 -17.91 -14.83 -6.11
N GLY A 532 -17.73 -13.70 -5.44
CA GLY A 532 -18.78 -12.70 -5.35
C GLY A 532 -19.98 -13.12 -4.50
N SER A 533 -19.82 -14.02 -3.55
CA SER A 533 -20.90 -14.47 -2.65
C SER A 533 -21.55 -13.33 -1.87
N GLN A 534 -20.83 -12.26 -1.62
CA GLN A 534 -21.33 -11.04 -0.99
C GLN A 534 -21.88 -10.01 -2.01
N ALA A 535 -21.74 -10.25 -3.30
CA ALA A 535 -22.14 -9.30 -4.34
C ALA A 535 -23.67 -9.04 -4.38
N THR A 536 -24.46 -9.89 -3.76
CA THR A 536 -25.91 -9.78 -3.66
C THR A 536 -26.41 -8.95 -2.48
N THR A 537 -25.54 -8.47 -1.59
CA THR A 537 -25.93 -7.69 -0.40
C THR A 537 -26.66 -6.39 -0.75
N VAL A 538 -26.33 -5.77 -1.89
CA VAL A 538 -27.00 -4.57 -2.41
C VAL A 538 -28.50 -4.80 -2.64
N PHE A 539 -28.89 -5.98 -3.05
CA PHE A 539 -30.31 -6.33 -3.23
C PHE A 539 -31.07 -6.41 -1.90
N ARG A 540 -30.38 -6.75 -0.81
CA ARG A 540 -30.94 -6.72 0.54
C ARG A 540 -31.20 -5.29 1.00
N GLU A 541 -30.28 -4.39 0.74
CA GLU A 541 -30.45 -2.97 1.02
C GLU A 541 -31.64 -2.38 0.26
N ALA A 542 -31.82 -2.74 -1.01
CA ALA A 542 -32.97 -2.38 -1.80
C ALA A 542 -34.30 -2.85 -1.16
N ARG A 543 -34.34 -4.07 -0.61
CA ARG A 543 -35.52 -4.61 0.10
C ARG A 543 -35.81 -3.84 1.39
N VAL A 544 -34.78 -3.48 2.16
CA VAL A 544 -34.95 -2.62 3.35
C VAL A 544 -35.49 -1.26 2.95
N LEU A 545 -34.96 -0.67 1.89
CA LEU A 545 -35.43 0.63 1.39
C LEU A 545 -36.89 0.59 0.93
N SER A 546 -37.30 -0.49 0.25
CA SER A 546 -38.73 -0.71 -0.12
C SER A 546 -39.63 -0.77 1.11
N ASN A 547 -39.20 -1.44 2.17
CA ASN A 547 -39.96 -1.49 3.42
C ASN A 547 -40.06 -0.10 4.07
N ARG A 548 -38.95 0.65 4.11
CA ARG A 548 -38.92 2.00 4.67
C ARG A 548 -39.79 2.98 3.89
N PHE A 549 -39.84 2.86 2.56
CA PHE A 549 -40.77 3.63 1.76
C PHE A 549 -42.23 3.34 2.16
N SER A 550 -42.60 2.07 2.33
CA SER A 550 -43.95 1.70 2.77
C SER A 550 -44.30 2.37 4.08
N MET A 551 -43.42 2.32 5.05
CA MET A 551 -43.62 2.93 6.37
C MET A 551 -43.72 4.46 6.27
N LEU A 552 -42.90 5.09 5.44
CA LEU A 552 -42.91 6.55 5.25
C LEU A 552 -44.20 7.01 4.57
N ALA A 553 -44.67 6.28 3.55
CA ALA A 553 -45.92 6.55 2.87
C ALA A 553 -47.13 6.35 3.79
N ASP A 554 -47.11 5.31 4.63
CA ASP A 554 -48.19 5.06 5.61
C ASP A 554 -48.24 6.13 6.70
N ALA A 555 -47.11 6.70 7.07
CA ALA A 555 -47.03 7.80 8.03
C ALA A 555 -47.44 9.17 7.43
N ALA A 556 -47.55 9.27 6.11
CA ALA A 556 -48.04 10.51 5.48
C ALA A 556 -49.46 10.80 5.88
N PRO A 557 -49.87 12.08 6.08
CA PRO A 557 -51.19 12.43 6.49
C PRO A 557 -52.26 11.87 5.56
N LYS A 558 -53.34 11.27 6.12
CA LYS A 558 -54.51 10.86 5.37
C LYS A 558 -55.45 12.09 5.22
N VAL A 559 -55.46 12.66 4.02
CA VAL A 559 -56.32 13.77 3.67
C VAL A 559 -57.36 13.23 2.67
N GLY A 560 -58.64 13.22 3.04
CA GLY A 560 -59.70 12.76 2.14
C GLY A 560 -59.65 13.54 0.81
N ASN A 561 -59.63 12.82 -0.32
CA ASN A 561 -59.45 13.37 -1.66
C ASN A 561 -58.30 14.34 -1.83
N GLY A 562 -57.28 14.24 -0.94
CA GLY A 562 -56.13 15.12 -0.85
C GLY A 562 -54.82 14.47 -1.28
N LEU A 563 -53.77 15.30 -1.44
CA LEU A 563 -52.40 14.91 -1.65
C LEU A 563 -51.61 15.19 -0.37
N ALA A 564 -50.86 14.20 0.07
CA ALA A 564 -49.95 14.33 1.19
C ALA A 564 -48.55 13.86 0.80
N PHE A 565 -47.54 14.32 1.51
CA PHE A 565 -46.18 13.89 1.31
C PHE A 565 -45.42 13.71 2.63
N ASN A 566 -44.38 12.94 2.60
CA ASN A 566 -43.43 12.78 3.68
C ASN A 566 -42.01 12.72 3.11
N VAL A 567 -41.03 13.17 3.87
CA VAL A 567 -39.62 13.32 3.39
C VAL A 567 -38.66 12.79 4.44
N VAL A 568 -37.63 12.13 3.99
CA VAL A 568 -36.40 11.85 4.73
C VAL A 568 -35.25 12.52 3.98
N ALA A 569 -34.49 13.38 4.64
CA ALA A 569 -33.38 14.11 4.06
C ALA A 569 -32.06 13.59 4.62
N LYS A 570 -30.99 13.75 3.86
CA LYS A 570 -29.62 13.42 4.29
C LYS A 570 -29.29 14.12 5.61
N GLY A 571 -28.69 13.36 6.54
CA GLY A 571 -28.43 13.83 7.90
C GLY A 571 -29.56 13.60 8.90
N ASP A 572 -30.71 13.11 8.45
CA ASP A 572 -31.77 12.58 9.33
C ASP A 572 -31.33 11.20 9.84
N PRO A 573 -31.49 10.87 11.13
CA PRO A 573 -31.17 9.52 11.63
C PRO A 573 -31.92 8.39 10.90
N ARG A 574 -33.05 8.70 10.26
CA ARG A 574 -33.77 7.74 9.41
C ARG A 574 -33.10 7.49 8.04
N ALA A 575 -32.20 8.37 7.62
CA ALA A 575 -31.56 8.32 6.31
C ALA A 575 -30.45 7.26 6.23
N GLU A 576 -30.02 6.72 7.35
CA GLU A 576 -29.00 5.67 7.36
C GLU A 576 -29.61 4.30 7.00
N LEU A 577 -29.05 3.64 5.98
CA LEU A 577 -29.51 2.33 5.51
C LEU A 577 -28.63 1.17 6.00
N GLY A 578 -27.53 1.45 6.71
CA GLY A 578 -26.50 0.51 7.11
C GLY A 578 -25.29 0.57 6.18
N ASN A 579 -24.19 -0.04 6.59
CA ASN A 579 -22.94 -0.13 5.81
C ASN A 579 -22.50 1.20 5.16
N ASN A 580 -22.56 2.29 5.90
CA ASN A 580 -22.21 3.64 5.43
C ASN A 580 -23.00 4.10 4.18
N THR A 581 -24.23 3.66 4.07
CA THR A 581 -25.16 4.09 3.02
C THR A 581 -26.20 5.00 3.61
N GLU A 582 -26.39 6.15 3.00
CA GLU A 582 -27.44 7.12 3.33
C GLU A 582 -28.38 7.32 2.15
N TYR A 583 -29.58 7.80 2.42
CA TYR A 583 -30.55 8.11 1.38
C TYR A 583 -31.36 9.35 1.69
N ASP A 584 -31.82 10.02 0.64
CA ASP A 584 -32.91 10.99 0.67
C ASP A 584 -34.15 10.35 0.06
N MET A 585 -35.33 10.55 0.64
CA MET A 585 -36.56 9.95 0.14
C MET A 585 -37.69 10.93 0.21
N LEU A 586 -38.47 10.99 -0.87
CA LEU A 586 -39.78 11.66 -0.90
C LEU A 586 -40.85 10.60 -1.14
N ALA A 587 -41.86 10.59 -0.31
CA ALA A 587 -43.05 9.77 -0.46
C ALA A 587 -44.30 10.65 -0.65
N LEU A 588 -45.03 10.41 -1.71
CA LEU A 588 -46.31 11.09 -2.04
C LEU A 588 -47.44 10.10 -1.91
N ARG A 589 -48.59 10.57 -1.41
CA ARG A 589 -49.83 9.81 -1.33
C ARG A 589 -50.99 10.67 -1.80
N LYS A 590 -51.75 10.14 -2.73
CA LYS A 590 -53.06 10.68 -3.15
C LYS A 590 -54.16 9.73 -2.68
N THR A 591 -55.04 10.21 -1.79
CA THR A 591 -56.19 9.46 -1.32
C THR A 591 -57.43 9.86 -2.11
N ILE A 592 -58.22 8.90 -2.53
CA ILE A 592 -59.44 9.05 -3.33
C ILE A 592 -60.51 8.26 -2.63
N ASP A 593 -61.63 8.93 -2.25
CA ASP A 593 -62.80 8.27 -1.72
C ASP A 593 -63.68 7.83 -2.89
N LEU A 594 -63.78 6.52 -3.12
CA LEU A 594 -64.56 5.92 -4.19
C LEU A 594 -66.03 5.84 -3.82
N SER A 595 -66.31 5.65 -2.52
CA SER A 595 -67.68 5.65 -1.92
C SER A 595 -67.51 5.88 -0.41
N GLU A 596 -68.64 5.93 0.31
CA GLU A 596 -68.64 6.05 1.78
C GLU A 596 -67.89 4.89 2.47
N SER A 597 -67.86 3.72 1.84
CA SER A 597 -67.23 2.50 2.37
C SER A 597 -65.93 2.12 1.71
N GLN A 598 -65.46 2.82 0.66
CA GLN A 598 -64.28 2.44 -0.09
C GLN A 598 -63.35 3.63 -0.32
N THR A 599 -62.09 3.42 -0.01
CA THR A 599 -61.02 4.37 -0.31
C THR A 599 -59.93 3.72 -1.15
N MET A 600 -59.30 4.51 -1.99
CA MET A 600 -58.13 4.13 -2.78
C MET A 600 -56.98 5.12 -2.54
N SER A 601 -55.78 4.64 -2.38
CA SER A 601 -54.60 5.47 -2.26
C SER A 601 -53.58 5.12 -3.34
N LEU A 602 -53.14 6.15 -4.03
CA LEU A 602 -51.99 6.05 -4.96
C LEU A 602 -50.76 6.56 -4.23
N GLU A 603 -49.72 5.80 -4.25
CA GLU A 603 -48.46 6.16 -3.63
C GLU A 603 -47.33 6.20 -4.70
N TYR A 604 -46.51 7.21 -4.62
CA TYR A 604 -45.33 7.35 -5.44
C TYR A 604 -44.17 7.83 -4.59
N GLY A 605 -42.99 7.28 -4.80
CA GLY A 605 -41.78 7.73 -4.13
C GLY A 605 -40.54 7.67 -5.00
N ILE A 606 -39.61 8.46 -4.59
CA ILE A 606 -38.26 8.46 -5.14
C ILE A 606 -37.27 8.54 -3.99
N ALA A 607 -36.22 7.76 -4.07
CA ALA A 607 -35.10 7.85 -3.17
C ALA A 607 -33.80 7.98 -3.97
N ARG A 608 -32.91 8.81 -3.47
CA ARG A 608 -31.52 8.90 -3.92
C ARG A 608 -30.64 8.30 -2.84
N LEU A 609 -29.72 7.43 -3.25
CA LEU A 609 -28.76 6.80 -2.36
C LEU A 609 -27.38 7.39 -2.57
N ASP A 610 -26.61 7.43 -1.49
CA ASP A 610 -25.21 7.83 -1.44
C ASP A 610 -24.51 6.90 -0.44
N GLY A 611 -23.37 6.34 -0.81
CA GLY A 611 -22.68 5.39 0.03
C GLY A 611 -21.20 5.26 -0.30
N ASP A 612 -20.43 4.79 0.66
CA ASP A 612 -18.99 4.65 0.56
C ASP A 612 -18.55 3.33 -0.13
N GLY A 613 -19.52 2.51 -0.54
CA GLY A 613 -19.24 1.22 -1.18
C GLY A 613 -18.71 0.16 -0.20
N ALA A 614 -17.92 -0.75 -0.71
CA ALA A 614 -17.32 -1.81 0.10
C ALA A 614 -16.30 -1.24 1.11
N GLN A 615 -16.41 -1.62 2.38
CA GLN A 615 -15.57 -1.13 3.48
C GLN A 615 -14.52 -2.15 3.94
N LYS A 616 -14.71 -3.41 3.63
CA LYS A 616 -13.83 -4.51 4.04
C LYS A 616 -13.56 -5.43 2.86
N ALA A 617 -12.46 -6.16 2.95
CA ALA A 617 -12.14 -7.22 2.00
C ALA A 617 -13.31 -8.21 1.86
N GLY A 618 -13.71 -8.45 0.63
CA GLY A 618 -14.83 -9.34 0.30
C GLY A 618 -16.22 -8.72 0.42
N ASP A 619 -16.36 -7.53 0.99
CA ASP A 619 -17.64 -6.84 1.10
C ASP A 619 -18.09 -6.27 -0.25
N ASN A 620 -19.39 -6.05 -0.32
CA ASN A 620 -20.05 -5.28 -1.36
C ASN A 620 -20.87 -4.17 -0.70
N GLY A 621 -20.96 -3.02 -1.32
CA GLY A 621 -21.72 -1.89 -0.80
C GLY A 621 -22.17 -0.93 -1.88
N VAL A 622 -23.24 -0.20 -1.58
CA VAL A 622 -23.79 0.84 -2.45
C VAL A 622 -22.83 2.03 -2.50
N THR A 623 -22.57 2.55 -3.70
CA THR A 623 -21.85 3.80 -3.92
C THR A 623 -22.76 4.94 -4.34
N GLY A 624 -23.98 4.62 -4.78
CA GLY A 624 -24.96 5.62 -5.21
C GLY A 624 -26.17 4.98 -5.85
N GLY A 625 -26.97 5.80 -6.50
CA GLY A 625 -28.11 5.33 -7.26
C GLY A 625 -29.43 5.95 -6.84
N TYR A 626 -30.51 5.45 -7.41
CA TYR A 626 -31.85 5.91 -7.09
C TYR A 626 -32.88 4.79 -7.18
N SER A 627 -33.95 4.97 -6.45
CA SER A 627 -35.09 4.05 -6.41
C SER A 627 -36.41 4.79 -6.67
N GLN A 628 -37.31 4.12 -7.35
CA GLN A 628 -38.69 4.60 -7.56
C GLN A 628 -39.66 3.58 -6.98
N PHE A 629 -40.70 4.09 -6.37
CA PHE A 629 -41.71 3.30 -5.67
C PHE A 629 -43.12 3.67 -6.18
N PHE A 630 -43.93 2.68 -6.49
CA PHE A 630 -45.29 2.82 -6.90
C PHE A 630 -46.19 1.93 -6.04
N GLY A 631 -47.21 2.50 -5.44
CA GLY A 631 -48.13 1.77 -4.63
C GLY A 631 -49.59 2.12 -4.97
N LEU A 632 -50.44 1.11 -4.88
CA LEU A 632 -51.89 1.23 -4.97
C LEU A 632 -52.49 0.51 -3.77
N LYS A 633 -53.25 1.22 -2.93
CA LYS A 633 -53.95 0.64 -1.77
C LYS A 633 -55.43 0.83 -1.92
N HIS A 634 -56.20 -0.19 -1.61
CA HIS A 634 -57.63 -0.20 -1.59
C HIS A 634 -58.09 -0.68 -0.23
N GLN A 635 -59.04 0.02 0.36
CA GLN A 635 -59.66 -0.37 1.60
C GLN A 635 -61.18 -0.33 1.40
N MET A 636 -61.86 -1.38 1.82
CA MET A 636 -63.32 -1.50 1.88
C MET A 636 -63.72 -1.79 3.31
N SER A 637 -64.60 -0.97 3.82
CA SER A 637 -65.15 -1.09 5.16
C SER A 637 -66.59 -1.59 5.11
N PHE A 638 -66.95 -2.45 6.06
CA PHE A 638 -68.26 -3.02 6.20
C PHE A 638 -68.92 -2.55 7.50
N ASP A 639 -70.29 -2.49 7.53
CA ASP A 639 -71.01 -2.00 8.66
C ASP A 639 -70.80 -2.78 9.97
N ASN A 640 -70.31 -4.01 9.90
CA ASN A 640 -70.09 -4.85 11.06
C ASN A 640 -68.62 -4.68 11.64
N GLY A 641 -67.90 -3.61 11.24
CA GLY A 641 -66.54 -3.34 11.70
C GLY A 641 -65.44 -4.18 11.02
N MET A 642 -65.81 -4.91 10.00
CA MET A 642 -64.86 -5.64 9.15
C MET A 642 -64.30 -4.70 8.08
N ASN A 643 -63.04 -4.94 7.74
CA ASN A 643 -62.37 -4.26 6.64
C ASN A 643 -61.68 -5.29 5.74
N TRP A 644 -61.67 -5.00 4.46
CA TRP A 644 -60.89 -5.72 3.47
C TRP A 644 -59.87 -4.76 2.86
N ASN A 645 -58.60 -5.04 3.10
CA ASN A 645 -57.45 -4.23 2.66
C ASN A 645 -56.65 -4.95 1.58
N ASN A 646 -56.41 -4.24 0.48
CA ASN A 646 -55.61 -4.73 -0.62
C ASN A 646 -54.51 -3.72 -0.91
N ALA A 647 -53.32 -4.19 -1.21
CA ALA A 647 -52.19 -3.36 -1.61
C ALA A 647 -51.42 -3.99 -2.74
N LEU A 648 -51.12 -3.20 -3.74
CA LEU A 648 -50.21 -3.55 -4.83
C LEU A 648 -49.01 -2.61 -4.81
N ARG A 649 -47.83 -3.13 -4.93
CA ARG A 649 -46.60 -2.35 -4.97
C ARG A 649 -45.71 -2.79 -6.14
N TYR A 650 -45.07 -1.82 -6.78
CA TYR A 650 -44.00 -2.04 -7.75
C TYR A 650 -42.88 -1.06 -7.49
N ASP A 651 -41.68 -1.59 -7.16
CA ASP A 651 -40.51 -0.80 -6.89
C ASP A 651 -39.43 -1.10 -7.91
N VAL A 652 -38.66 -0.09 -8.31
CA VAL A 652 -37.50 -0.20 -9.18
C VAL A 652 -36.29 0.45 -8.51
N HIS A 653 -35.24 -0.32 -8.33
CA HIS A 653 -33.99 0.14 -7.78
C HIS A 653 -32.91 0.07 -8.87
N ASN A 654 -32.22 1.19 -9.10
CA ASN A 654 -31.02 1.28 -9.94
C ASN A 654 -29.90 1.78 -9.03
N LEU A 655 -29.02 0.88 -8.65
CA LEU A 655 -28.00 1.12 -7.65
C LEU A 655 -26.64 0.93 -8.23
N ASP A 656 -25.73 1.83 -7.92
CA ASP A 656 -24.31 1.69 -8.16
C ASP A 656 -23.68 1.04 -6.94
N SER A 657 -22.79 0.10 -7.15
CA SER A 657 -22.10 -0.61 -6.06
C SER A 657 -20.65 -0.89 -6.36
N SER A 658 -19.88 -1.09 -5.30
CA SER A 658 -18.51 -1.56 -5.39
C SER A 658 -18.29 -2.82 -4.56
N ARG A 659 -17.41 -3.68 -5.04
CA ARG A 659 -16.96 -4.89 -4.37
C ARG A 659 -15.46 -4.82 -4.13
N SER A 660 -15.02 -5.11 -2.92
CA SER A 660 -13.61 -5.14 -2.54
C SER A 660 -13.07 -6.56 -2.62
N ILE A 661 -11.93 -6.71 -3.30
CA ILE A 661 -11.18 -7.95 -3.38
C ILE A 661 -9.79 -7.65 -2.83
N ALA A 662 -9.53 -8.06 -1.59
CA ALA A 662 -8.27 -7.79 -0.91
C ALA A 662 -7.81 -9.05 -0.17
N PHE A 663 -6.75 -9.65 -0.68
CA PHE A 663 -6.07 -10.78 -0.04
C PHE A 663 -4.63 -10.82 -0.55
N SER A 664 -3.71 -11.24 0.30
CA SER A 664 -2.30 -11.21 -0.03
C SER A 664 -1.88 -9.83 -0.58
N ASN A 665 -1.22 -9.76 -1.71
CA ASN A 665 -0.83 -8.51 -2.37
C ASN A 665 -1.90 -7.95 -3.32
N THR A 666 -3.06 -8.59 -3.39
CA THR A 666 -4.16 -8.15 -4.25
C THR A 666 -5.05 -7.16 -3.52
N ASN A 667 -5.26 -6.01 -4.11
CA ASN A 667 -6.22 -5.01 -3.65
C ASN A 667 -6.93 -4.40 -4.85
N LYS A 668 -8.14 -4.87 -5.13
CA LYS A 668 -8.96 -4.47 -6.26
C LYS A 668 -10.33 -4.03 -5.81
N THR A 669 -10.91 -3.11 -6.56
CA THR A 669 -12.31 -2.71 -6.41
C THR A 669 -13.02 -2.90 -7.74
N ALA A 670 -14.09 -3.68 -7.72
CA ALA A 670 -14.96 -3.88 -8.87
C ALA A 670 -16.21 -3.03 -8.71
N ASP A 671 -16.55 -2.27 -9.73
CA ASP A 671 -17.72 -1.41 -9.75
C ASP A 671 -18.77 -1.98 -10.68
N THR A 672 -20.04 -1.80 -10.32
CA THR A 672 -21.15 -2.25 -11.15
C THR A 672 -22.41 -1.47 -10.89
N ASP A 673 -23.31 -1.50 -11.89
CA ASP A 673 -24.67 -0.99 -11.78
C ASP A 673 -25.60 -2.20 -11.64
N VAL A 674 -26.42 -2.22 -10.60
CA VAL A 674 -27.36 -3.30 -10.33
C VAL A 674 -28.78 -2.80 -10.41
N LYS A 675 -29.69 -3.64 -10.92
CA LYS A 675 -31.11 -3.33 -11.03
C LYS A 675 -31.93 -4.39 -10.31
N GLN A 676 -32.87 -3.96 -9.49
CA GLN A 676 -33.87 -4.82 -8.89
C GLN A 676 -35.28 -4.26 -9.16
N GLN A 677 -36.20 -5.17 -9.47
CA GLN A 677 -37.63 -4.88 -9.54
C GLN A 677 -38.34 -5.73 -8.51
N TYR A 678 -39.28 -5.12 -7.79
CA TYR A 678 -40.01 -5.78 -6.74
C TYR A 678 -41.51 -5.56 -6.95
N LEU A 679 -42.27 -6.66 -7.03
CA LEU A 679 -43.69 -6.67 -7.13
C LEU A 679 -44.27 -7.35 -5.90
N GLU A 680 -45.25 -6.71 -5.22
CA GLU A 680 -45.90 -7.24 -4.06
C GLU A 680 -47.42 -7.04 -4.20
N PHE A 681 -48.16 -8.08 -3.91
CA PHE A 681 -49.59 -8.01 -3.72
C PHE A 681 -49.96 -8.54 -2.33
N ARG A 682 -50.68 -7.74 -1.56
CA ARG A 682 -51.12 -8.06 -0.21
C ARG A 682 -52.63 -7.93 -0.14
N SER A 683 -53.30 -8.93 0.43
CA SER A 683 -54.74 -8.90 0.70
C SER A 683 -55.03 -9.44 2.07
N GLU A 684 -55.75 -8.68 2.89
CA GLU A 684 -56.03 -9.05 4.27
C GLU A 684 -57.46 -8.64 4.67
N GLY A 685 -58.08 -9.48 5.49
CA GLY A 685 -59.32 -9.18 6.21
C GLY A 685 -59.02 -8.78 7.66
N ALA A 686 -59.64 -7.74 8.13
CA ALA A 686 -59.46 -7.23 9.48
C ALA A 686 -60.84 -6.99 10.16
N LYS A 687 -60.86 -7.13 11.47
CA LYS A 687 -62.04 -6.76 12.26
C LYS A 687 -61.66 -5.90 13.46
N THR A 688 -62.26 -4.75 13.59
CA THR A 688 -61.99 -3.83 14.69
C THR A 688 -62.99 -4.07 15.82
N PHE A 689 -62.46 -4.24 17.01
CA PHE A 689 -63.19 -4.32 18.26
C PHE A 689 -62.83 -3.11 19.11
N GLU A 690 -63.80 -2.63 19.90
CA GLU A 690 -63.64 -1.53 20.84
C GLU A 690 -63.97 -1.99 22.27
N PRO A 691 -63.02 -2.72 22.95
CA PRO A 691 -63.30 -3.31 24.25
C PRO A 691 -63.46 -2.28 25.37
N SER A 692 -62.97 -1.06 25.21
CA SER A 692 -63.15 0.05 26.14
C SER A 692 -63.07 1.38 25.36
N GLU A 693 -63.54 2.45 25.97
CA GLU A 693 -63.55 3.79 25.39
C GLU A 693 -62.08 4.17 25.02
N GLY A 694 -61.85 4.52 23.76
CA GLY A 694 -60.57 4.94 23.25
C GLY A 694 -59.58 3.83 22.89
N LEU A 695 -59.90 2.55 23.16
CA LEU A 695 -59.06 1.43 22.77
C LEU A 695 -59.70 0.63 21.64
N LYS A 696 -59.00 0.55 20.49
CA LYS A 696 -59.38 -0.30 19.36
C LYS A 696 -58.38 -1.44 19.23
N VAL A 697 -58.91 -2.65 19.09
CA VAL A 697 -58.13 -3.88 18.87
C VAL A 697 -58.56 -4.46 17.53
N THR A 698 -57.61 -4.58 16.58
CA THR A 698 -57.90 -5.01 15.23
C THR A 698 -57.04 -6.22 14.88
N PRO A 699 -57.52 -7.45 15.10
CA PRO A 699 -56.94 -8.62 14.52
C PRO A 699 -57.13 -8.63 13.01
N TYR A 700 -56.15 -9.13 12.27
CA TYR A 700 -56.21 -9.29 10.82
C TYR A 700 -55.45 -10.55 10.37
N ALA A 701 -55.85 -11.06 9.22
CA ALA A 701 -55.24 -12.19 8.58
C ALA A 701 -55.32 -12.04 7.06
N GLY A 702 -54.34 -12.56 6.36
CA GLY A 702 -54.29 -12.46 4.92
C GLY A 702 -53.16 -13.21 4.28
N VAL A 703 -52.87 -12.85 3.05
CA VAL A 703 -51.79 -13.40 2.24
C VAL A 703 -50.99 -12.29 1.56
N LYS A 704 -49.71 -12.54 1.32
CA LYS A 704 -48.83 -11.68 0.57
C LYS A 704 -48.09 -12.48 -0.49
N LEU A 705 -48.18 -12.04 -1.74
CA LEU A 705 -47.44 -12.55 -2.88
C LEU A 705 -46.29 -11.59 -3.16
N ARG A 706 -45.09 -12.09 -3.24
CA ARG A 706 -43.92 -11.30 -3.54
C ARG A 706 -43.18 -11.91 -4.75
N HIS A 707 -42.74 -11.05 -5.64
CA HIS A 707 -41.88 -11.43 -6.75
C HIS A 707 -40.78 -10.40 -6.94
N THR A 708 -39.55 -10.85 -6.85
CA THR A 708 -38.36 -10.02 -7.03
C THR A 708 -37.62 -10.47 -8.27
N LEU A 709 -37.27 -9.52 -9.14
CA LEU A 709 -36.40 -9.71 -10.28
C LEU A 709 -35.10 -8.96 -10.03
N GLU A 710 -34.01 -9.69 -10.01
CA GLU A 710 -32.66 -9.13 -9.87
C GLU A 710 -32.00 -9.16 -11.23
N GLY A 711 -31.60 -7.99 -11.75
CA GLY A 711 -30.89 -7.89 -13.02
C GLY A 711 -29.55 -8.60 -12.99
N GLY A 712 -29.15 -9.15 -14.13
CA GLY A 712 -27.75 -9.53 -14.36
C GLY A 712 -26.90 -8.28 -14.48
N TYR A 713 -25.60 -8.42 -14.23
CA TYR A 713 -24.66 -7.31 -14.31
C TYR A 713 -23.25 -7.75 -14.68
N GLN A 714 -22.46 -6.80 -15.14
CA GLN A 714 -21.03 -6.97 -15.40
C GLN A 714 -20.25 -5.95 -14.58
N GLU A 715 -19.29 -6.44 -13.84
CA GLU A 715 -18.36 -5.60 -13.10
C GLU A 715 -17.29 -5.02 -14.04
N ARG A 716 -16.71 -3.89 -13.62
CA ARG A 716 -15.62 -3.16 -14.28
C ARG A 716 -14.56 -2.74 -13.24
N ASN A 717 -13.39 -2.31 -13.72
CA ASN A 717 -12.28 -1.75 -12.93
C ASN A 717 -11.45 -2.74 -12.10
N ALA A 718 -11.80 -4.03 -12.06
CA ALA A 718 -11.02 -5.05 -11.37
C ALA A 718 -10.35 -6.06 -12.32
N GLY A 719 -10.27 -5.76 -13.63
CA GLY A 719 -9.58 -6.61 -14.59
C GLY A 719 -10.08 -8.05 -14.61
N ASP A 720 -9.18 -8.99 -14.44
CA ASP A 720 -9.48 -10.44 -14.45
C ASP A 720 -10.41 -10.87 -13.30
N PHE A 721 -10.56 -10.07 -12.26
CA PHE A 721 -11.43 -10.33 -11.11
C PHE A 721 -12.89 -9.88 -11.34
N ASN A 722 -13.19 -9.19 -12.42
CA ASN A 722 -14.54 -8.75 -12.73
C ASN A 722 -15.49 -9.94 -12.88
N LEU A 723 -16.63 -9.86 -12.20
CA LEU A 723 -17.72 -10.83 -12.34
C LEU A 723 -18.72 -10.40 -13.41
N SER A 724 -19.20 -11.37 -14.15
CA SER A 724 -20.46 -11.31 -14.89
C SER A 724 -21.47 -12.19 -14.19
N MET A 725 -22.55 -11.61 -13.71
CA MET A 725 -23.61 -12.29 -12.97
C MET A 725 -24.88 -12.37 -13.83
N ASN A 726 -25.52 -13.54 -13.87
CA ASN A 726 -26.81 -13.67 -14.55
C ASN A 726 -27.95 -12.99 -13.77
N SER A 727 -29.09 -12.81 -14.39
CA SER A 727 -30.32 -12.39 -13.72
C SER A 727 -30.85 -13.48 -12.79
N GLY A 728 -31.57 -13.07 -11.75
CA GLY A 728 -32.21 -13.97 -10.81
C GLY A 728 -33.64 -13.55 -10.51
N SER A 729 -34.42 -14.46 -9.96
CA SER A 729 -35.77 -14.20 -9.49
C SER A 729 -36.06 -14.93 -8.19
N GLU A 730 -36.91 -14.33 -7.41
CA GLU A 730 -37.41 -14.88 -6.15
C GLU A 730 -38.95 -14.71 -6.12
N THR A 731 -39.66 -15.75 -5.78
CA THR A 731 -41.10 -15.72 -5.62
C THR A 731 -41.47 -16.31 -4.27
N ALA A 732 -42.32 -15.60 -3.51
CA ALA A 732 -42.74 -16.06 -2.20
C ALA A 732 -44.22 -15.81 -2.00
N VAL A 733 -44.86 -16.72 -1.28
CA VAL A 733 -46.23 -16.56 -0.77
C VAL A 733 -46.17 -16.66 0.73
N ASP A 734 -46.56 -15.61 1.40
CA ASP A 734 -46.52 -15.53 2.86
C ASP A 734 -47.95 -15.50 3.42
N SER A 735 -48.16 -16.18 4.53
CA SER A 735 -49.36 -15.93 5.36
C SER A 735 -49.12 -14.72 6.24
N ILE A 736 -50.18 -14.01 6.53
CA ILE A 736 -50.19 -12.85 7.41
C ILE A 736 -51.17 -13.10 8.54
N VAL A 737 -50.70 -12.95 9.76
CA VAL A 737 -51.53 -12.90 10.96
C VAL A 737 -51.02 -11.75 11.82
N GLY A 738 -51.90 -10.87 12.22
CA GLY A 738 -51.46 -9.70 12.98
C GLY A 738 -52.52 -9.15 13.90
N LEU A 739 -52.05 -8.26 14.76
CA LEU A 739 -52.88 -7.53 15.74
C LEU A 739 -52.47 -6.07 15.76
N LYS A 740 -53.44 -5.15 15.55
CA LYS A 740 -53.21 -3.72 15.74
C LYS A 740 -53.93 -3.25 17.00
N LEU A 741 -53.28 -2.44 17.79
CA LEU A 741 -53.80 -1.77 18.94
C LEU A 741 -53.74 -0.25 18.70
N ASP A 742 -54.85 0.44 18.79
CA ASP A 742 -54.94 1.90 18.71
C ASP A 742 -55.58 2.42 19.98
N TYR A 743 -54.89 3.27 20.70
CA TYR A 743 -55.37 3.92 21.92
C TYR A 743 -55.43 5.44 21.75
N ALA A 744 -56.63 5.98 21.93
CA ALA A 744 -56.86 7.41 21.97
C ALA A 744 -56.92 7.86 23.42
N GLY A 745 -55.85 8.46 23.91
CA GLY A 745 -55.73 9.00 25.25
C GLY A 745 -56.39 10.36 25.40
N LYS A 746 -56.27 10.96 26.60
CA LYS A 746 -56.73 12.32 26.89
C LYS A 746 -55.70 13.35 26.42
N ASP A 747 -56.13 14.61 26.25
CA ASP A 747 -55.28 15.77 25.99
C ASP A 747 -54.42 15.70 24.73
N GLY A 748 -54.91 15.01 23.69
CA GLY A 748 -54.25 14.93 22.39
C GLY A 748 -53.21 13.80 22.27
N TRP A 749 -53.04 12.97 23.29
CA TRP A 749 -52.16 11.81 23.25
C TRP A 749 -52.87 10.60 22.66
N SER A 750 -52.11 9.86 21.85
CA SER A 750 -52.49 8.55 21.31
C SER A 750 -51.29 7.62 21.21
N ALA A 751 -51.57 6.33 21.24
CA ALA A 751 -50.54 5.30 21.08
C ALA A 751 -51.06 4.22 20.13
N ASN A 752 -50.15 3.58 19.43
CA ASN A 752 -50.42 2.42 18.59
C ASN A 752 -49.37 1.36 18.74
N ALA A 753 -49.76 0.14 18.47
CA ALA A 753 -48.85 -1.01 18.39
C ALA A 753 -49.33 -1.95 17.30
N THR A 754 -48.40 -2.53 16.58
CA THR A 754 -48.65 -3.59 15.60
C THR A 754 -47.74 -4.75 15.85
N LEU A 755 -48.31 -5.94 15.92
CA LEU A 755 -47.57 -7.19 15.93
C LEU A 755 -48.10 -8.04 14.78
N GLU A 756 -47.22 -8.38 13.85
CA GLU A 756 -47.54 -9.18 12.68
C GLU A 756 -46.50 -10.28 12.54
N GLY A 757 -46.94 -11.45 12.15
CA GLY A 757 -46.07 -12.55 11.83
C GLY A 757 -46.84 -13.58 11.01
N GLY A 758 -46.09 -14.46 10.37
CA GLY A 758 -46.69 -15.54 9.61
C GLY A 758 -45.64 -16.40 8.95
N PRO A 759 -45.87 -17.71 8.88
CA PRO A 759 -44.97 -18.59 8.14
C PRO A 759 -45.08 -18.31 6.64
N ASN A 760 -43.95 -18.47 5.94
CA ASN A 760 -43.89 -18.55 4.50
C ASN A 760 -44.62 -19.83 4.06
N LEU A 761 -45.55 -19.73 3.09
CA LEU A 761 -46.32 -20.83 2.54
C LEU A 761 -45.62 -21.47 1.31
N SER A 762 -44.86 -20.68 0.55
CA SER A 762 -44.14 -21.13 -0.61
C SER A 762 -42.99 -20.17 -0.87
N TYR A 763 -41.82 -20.72 -1.14
CA TYR A 763 -40.64 -19.95 -1.52
C TYR A 763 -39.91 -20.66 -2.66
N SER A 764 -39.60 -19.91 -3.70
CA SER A 764 -38.80 -20.37 -4.83
C SER A 764 -37.82 -19.28 -5.23
N LYS A 765 -36.57 -19.67 -5.38
CA LYS A 765 -35.46 -18.81 -5.81
C LYS A 765 -34.72 -19.45 -6.97
N SER A 766 -34.44 -18.68 -8.01
CA SER A 766 -33.59 -19.15 -9.11
C SER A 766 -32.12 -19.25 -8.68
N GLN A 767 -31.38 -20.18 -9.26
CA GLN A 767 -29.95 -20.27 -9.05
C GLN A 767 -29.25 -19.13 -9.78
N ARG A 768 -28.46 -18.36 -9.04
CA ARG A 768 -27.54 -17.36 -9.63
C ARG A 768 -26.26 -18.04 -10.08
N THR A 769 -25.78 -17.64 -11.24
CA THR A 769 -24.49 -18.08 -11.78
C THR A 769 -23.65 -16.90 -12.18
N ALA A 770 -22.35 -17.03 -12.02
CA ALA A 770 -21.40 -16.01 -12.42
C ALA A 770 -20.22 -16.62 -13.16
N ASN A 771 -19.47 -15.78 -13.86
CA ASN A 771 -18.15 -16.10 -14.36
C ASN A 771 -17.20 -14.95 -14.10
N LEU A 772 -15.92 -15.28 -13.94
CA LEU A 772 -14.84 -14.33 -13.77
C LEU A 772 -14.20 -14.02 -15.13
N ALA A 773 -13.89 -12.76 -15.39
CA ALA A 773 -13.23 -12.33 -16.63
C ALA A 773 -11.94 -13.11 -16.89
N GLY A 774 -11.13 -13.35 -15.85
CA GLY A 774 -9.88 -14.09 -15.96
C GLY A 774 -10.03 -15.61 -16.09
N ALA A 775 -11.21 -16.18 -15.86
CA ALA A 775 -11.48 -17.63 -15.98
C ALA A 775 -12.20 -18.01 -17.28
N GLY A 776 -12.26 -17.12 -18.26
CA GLY A 776 -12.88 -17.35 -19.55
C GLY A 776 -14.40 -17.56 -19.45
N SER A 777 -14.91 -18.56 -20.15
CA SER A 777 -16.33 -18.87 -20.18
C SER A 777 -16.82 -19.82 -19.08
N GLN A 778 -16.01 -20.06 -18.05
CA GLN A 778 -16.35 -20.97 -16.96
C GLN A 778 -17.34 -20.33 -16.00
N HIS A 779 -18.52 -20.96 -15.86
CA HIS A 779 -19.58 -20.52 -14.96
C HIS A 779 -19.57 -21.32 -13.66
N PHE A 780 -19.98 -20.69 -12.58
CA PHE A 780 -20.16 -21.31 -11.27
C PHE A 780 -21.41 -20.77 -10.58
N ASN A 781 -21.99 -21.59 -9.71
CA ASN A 781 -23.12 -21.19 -8.91
C ASN A 781 -22.68 -20.22 -7.82
N VAL A 782 -23.46 -19.18 -7.59
CA VAL A 782 -23.24 -18.22 -6.52
C VAL A 782 -24.26 -18.47 -5.42
N ASP A 783 -23.78 -18.82 -4.24
CA ASP A 783 -24.60 -18.93 -3.04
C ASP A 783 -24.35 -17.70 -2.16
N ASP A 784 -25.39 -16.90 -1.99
CA ASP A 784 -25.37 -15.69 -1.15
C ASP A 784 -25.63 -15.99 0.34
N GLY A 785 -25.80 -17.26 0.69
CA GLY A 785 -26.14 -17.68 2.04
C GLY A 785 -27.53 -17.29 2.51
N GLN A 786 -28.34 -16.67 1.64
CA GLN A 786 -29.68 -16.25 2.00
C GLN A 786 -30.65 -17.43 1.95
N LYS A 787 -31.33 -17.63 3.07
CA LYS A 787 -32.37 -18.67 3.23
C LYS A 787 -33.73 -17.98 3.34
N GLY A 788 -34.61 -18.30 2.40
CA GLY A 788 -36.01 -17.92 2.47
C GLY A 788 -36.86 -19.00 3.13
N GLY A 789 -38.14 -18.74 3.30
CA GLY A 789 -39.12 -19.70 3.79
C GLY A 789 -39.25 -19.77 5.32
N GLY A 790 -38.76 -18.79 6.04
CA GLY A 790 -38.91 -18.70 7.51
C GLY A 790 -40.20 -17.99 7.94
N ILE A 791 -40.24 -17.59 9.21
CA ILE A 791 -41.26 -16.75 9.76
C ILE A 791 -40.91 -15.27 9.52
N ASN A 792 -41.79 -14.55 8.84
CA ASN A 792 -41.67 -13.11 8.65
C ASN A 792 -42.37 -12.40 9.81
N SER A 793 -41.88 -11.27 10.25
CA SER A 793 -42.43 -10.56 11.39
C SER A 793 -42.32 -9.04 11.27
N LEU A 794 -43.26 -8.33 11.86
CA LEU A 794 -43.22 -6.90 12.08
C LEU A 794 -43.74 -6.60 13.49
N ALA A 795 -42.97 -5.89 14.25
CA ALA A 795 -43.40 -5.31 15.52
C ALA A 795 -43.16 -3.81 15.45
N SER A 796 -44.16 -3.02 15.77
CA SER A 796 -44.03 -1.58 15.89
C SER A 796 -44.83 -1.02 17.05
N VAL A 797 -44.30 0.05 17.63
CA VAL A 797 -45.02 0.83 18.68
C VAL A 797 -44.86 2.31 18.36
N GLY A 798 -45.92 3.07 18.56
CA GLY A 798 -45.89 4.49 18.29
C GLY A 798 -46.64 5.28 19.37
N VAL A 799 -46.16 6.48 19.63
CA VAL A 799 -46.82 7.47 20.51
C VAL A 799 -46.95 8.77 19.73
N LYS A 800 -48.11 9.33 19.76
CA LYS A 800 -48.46 10.55 19.04
C LYS A 800 -49.07 11.58 19.97
N TYR A 801 -48.62 12.81 19.86
CA TYR A 801 -49.27 13.98 20.44
C TYR A 801 -49.82 14.84 19.31
N SER A 802 -51.13 15.19 19.42
CA SER A 802 -51.78 16.04 18.44
C SER A 802 -52.44 17.25 19.12
N SER A 803 -52.14 18.42 18.58
CA SER A 803 -52.84 19.67 18.89
C SER A 803 -53.75 20.08 17.71
N LYS A 804 -54.43 21.23 17.81
CA LYS A 804 -55.31 21.72 16.73
C LYS A 804 -54.56 21.95 15.41
N GLU A 805 -53.28 22.33 15.48
CA GLU A 805 -52.50 22.77 14.32
C GLU A 805 -51.25 21.90 14.05
N SER A 806 -50.88 21.04 14.99
CA SER A 806 -49.67 20.26 14.86
C SER A 806 -49.80 18.88 15.48
N SER A 807 -49.00 17.92 14.98
CA SER A 807 -48.83 16.63 15.61
C SER A 807 -47.37 16.19 15.57
N LEU A 808 -46.96 15.48 16.63
CA LEU A 808 -45.66 14.84 16.74
C LEU A 808 -45.88 13.34 16.95
N ASN A 809 -45.29 12.51 16.15
CA ASN A 809 -45.37 11.06 16.24
C ASN A 809 -43.98 10.45 16.34
N LEU A 810 -43.78 9.56 17.31
CA LEU A 810 -42.59 8.80 17.53
C LEU A 810 -42.96 7.32 17.40
N ASP A 811 -42.39 6.65 16.40
CA ASP A 811 -42.58 5.23 16.13
C ASP A 811 -41.24 4.48 16.24
N ALA A 812 -41.27 3.31 16.86
CA ALA A 812 -40.16 2.35 16.84
C ALA A 812 -40.63 1.05 16.19
N TYR A 813 -39.77 0.42 15.42
CA TYR A 813 -40.14 -0.79 14.70
C TYR A 813 -39.01 -1.80 14.63
N HIS A 814 -39.37 -3.06 14.45
CA HIS A 814 -38.49 -4.16 14.03
C HIS A 814 -39.22 -4.98 12.97
N TRP A 815 -38.59 -5.10 11.81
CA TRP A 815 -39.09 -5.86 10.66
C TRP A 815 -38.11 -6.96 10.28
N LYS A 816 -38.62 -8.13 9.91
CA LYS A 816 -37.84 -9.26 9.41
C LYS A 816 -38.59 -9.98 8.30
N GLU A 817 -37.89 -10.24 7.19
CA GLU A 817 -38.42 -11.00 6.06
C GLU A 817 -37.29 -11.73 5.34
N ASP A 818 -37.41 -13.05 5.14
CA ASP A 818 -36.44 -13.93 4.50
C ASP A 818 -34.99 -13.76 5.03
N GLY A 819 -34.86 -13.58 6.34
CA GLY A 819 -33.55 -13.37 6.97
C GLY A 819 -33.00 -11.95 6.86
N ILE A 820 -33.65 -11.07 6.10
CA ILE A 820 -33.34 -9.64 6.09
C ILE A 820 -34.08 -9.00 7.25
N SER A 821 -33.42 -8.14 8.00
CA SER A 821 -34.04 -7.42 9.12
C SER A 821 -33.71 -5.93 9.07
N ASP A 822 -34.67 -5.14 9.55
CA ASP A 822 -34.50 -3.71 9.74
C ASP A 822 -35.16 -3.29 11.06
N LYS A 823 -34.58 -2.34 11.73
CA LYS A 823 -35.08 -1.75 12.96
C LYS A 823 -34.77 -0.25 12.99
N GLY A 824 -35.63 0.50 13.57
CA GLY A 824 -35.42 1.94 13.64
C GLY A 824 -36.45 2.66 14.48
N VAL A 825 -36.20 3.95 14.57
CA VAL A 825 -37.07 4.91 15.22
C VAL A 825 -37.38 6.00 14.21
N MET A 826 -38.70 6.34 14.06
CA MET A 826 -39.12 7.42 13.18
C MET A 826 -39.76 8.52 14.00
N LEU A 827 -39.35 9.76 13.80
CA LEU A 827 -39.96 10.95 14.35
C LEU A 827 -40.63 11.74 13.23
N ASN A 828 -41.93 11.89 13.29
CA ASN A 828 -42.71 12.66 12.30
C ASN A 828 -43.33 13.86 12.96
N PHE A 829 -43.11 15.04 12.42
CA PHE A 829 -43.75 16.28 12.81
C PHE A 829 -44.65 16.76 11.68
N LYS A 830 -45.89 17.07 12.00
CA LYS A 830 -46.86 17.67 11.07
C LYS A 830 -47.34 19.01 11.62
N LYS A 831 -47.37 20.00 10.78
CA LYS A 831 -48.03 21.28 11.06
C LYS A 831 -49.02 21.59 9.94
N THR A 832 -50.20 22.01 10.32
CA THR A 832 -51.25 22.48 9.38
C THR A 832 -51.17 24.00 9.39
N PHE A 833 -51.08 24.63 8.25
CA PHE A 833 -51.02 26.08 8.08
C PHE A 833 -52.36 26.63 7.68
#